data_f714215d7b97872a16f099a1cc123d09
#
_entry.id   f714215d7b97872a16f099a1cc123d09
#
_cell.length_a   1.000
_cell.length_b   1.000
_cell.length_c   1.000
_cell.angle_alpha   90.00
_cell.angle_beta   90.00
_cell.angle_gamma   90.00
#
_symmetry.space_group_name_H-M   'P 1'
#
loop_
_entity.id
_entity.type
_entity.pdbx_description
1 polymer ?
#
loop_
_entity_poly.entity_id
_entity_poly.type
_entity_poly.pdbx_seq_one_letter_code
_entity_poly.pdbx_strand_id
1 'polypeptide(L)'
;MNDMQAERYDPSVIEPKWQRYWDEHNTFVSKRHLGKKKLYVLDMFPYPSGAGLHVGHPEGYTATDIVARQARMRGLDVLHPMGWDAFGLPAEQHAIATNTHPSDTTRKNIATFKRQLKSLGFSYDWARELDTTDPGYVKWTQWIFLKLLERGLAYQASSPVNWCAALGTVLANEEVIDGKSERGDHPVERVPLRQWMLKITAYADRLDADLAELDWPESTKAKQHHWIGRSEGTEIDFEVEGASSAKVRVFTTRADTLPGVTYVVLAPEHPLVVTLASPSQAAAVSEYVDAAKRKSDLDRTEAKTKTGVALGARVRNPLTGDLVPLWVGDYVIAGYGTGAVMAVPAHDERDHAFAKAYDQAIVQVVDPPAGAPAVNVMEAAFTDDGVARYGRFVRGASDLVRSGMTSAEARRAITGWLSIVGKGGPRITYRLRDWVFSRQRYWGEPIPIYFPVTCDGDPRVPGEAYTIHYEQPIPVPMEELPLRLPVLDDFRPGTDPVGPLARAPDWRFFQQDGRWYARETNTMPQWAGSCWYYLRYLDPHNELKAWSQASYDDWMPVDLYVGGGEHAVLHLLYARFWHKVLFDIGVVKDAEPFHKLVHQGMILGENNEKMSKARGNVVNPDDIVRAFGADALRAYEMFMGPLEQVKPWQTNAIEGVRRFLDRAWTIATGRVSDDAVAYDEATQKLVHKTIRKVSADIDALRFNTAISALMILVKHLGSLPTVPRPAVEAAVLLLSPFAPHLGEELWERLGHATSLAYAPWPSFDPALVRDDVIEIGVQVNGKFRATITLAADADEAAAREAALAEPKVRAHLEGKAMKKFIYVKGKIVNIMVG
;
A
#
# COMPACT_ATOMS: atom_id res chain seq x y z
N MET A 1 -20.69 -1.37 60.61
CA MET A 1 -19.96 -1.90 59.44
C MET A 1 -20.76 -1.47 58.25
N ASN A 2 -20.39 -0.33 57.66
CA ASN A 2 -21.02 0.08 56.42
C ASN A 2 -20.44 -0.80 55.31
N ASP A 3 -21.30 -1.62 54.71
CA ASP A 3 -21.03 -2.24 53.42
C ASP A 3 -20.83 -1.11 52.38
N MET A 4 -19.59 -0.64 52.26
CA MET A 4 -19.18 0.06 51.06
C MET A 4 -19.20 -0.98 49.93
N GLN A 5 -20.35 -1.07 49.21
CA GLN A 5 -20.32 -1.74 47.91
C GLN A 5 -19.13 -1.15 47.12
N ALA A 6 -18.15 -1.97 46.85
CA ALA A 6 -16.99 -1.55 46.06
C ALA A 6 -17.50 -0.96 44.76
N GLU A 7 -17.23 0.33 44.56
CA GLU A 7 -17.62 1.04 43.33
C GLU A 7 -17.10 0.28 42.11
N ARG A 8 -18.00 -0.04 41.19
CA ARG A 8 -17.65 -0.82 40.00
C ARG A 8 -17.11 0.10 38.90
N TYR A 9 -16.24 -0.39 38.09
CA TYR A 9 -15.81 0.29 36.87
C TYR A 9 -17.02 0.51 35.93
N ASP A 10 -17.40 1.77 35.74
CA ASP A 10 -18.48 2.16 34.85
C ASP A 10 -17.96 3.02 33.68
N PRO A 11 -17.73 2.42 32.49
CA PRO A 11 -17.27 3.13 31.31
C PRO A 11 -18.21 4.26 30.89
N SER A 12 -19.53 4.10 31.10
CA SER A 12 -20.51 5.09 30.66
C SER A 12 -20.37 6.42 31.38
N VAL A 13 -19.72 6.44 32.54
CA VAL A 13 -19.45 7.64 33.36
C VAL A 13 -18.01 8.11 33.17
N ILE A 14 -17.07 7.18 33.20
CA ILE A 14 -15.63 7.46 33.22
C ILE A 14 -15.13 7.91 31.86
N GLU A 15 -15.51 7.20 30.78
CA GLU A 15 -15.00 7.52 29.45
C GLU A 15 -15.41 8.93 28.97
N PRO A 16 -16.69 9.36 29.07
CA PRO A 16 -17.06 10.72 28.70
C PRO A 16 -16.43 11.81 29.59
N LYS A 17 -16.11 11.51 30.87
CA LYS A 17 -15.37 12.42 31.75
C LYS A 17 -14.01 12.76 31.15
N TRP A 18 -13.23 11.74 30.82
CA TRP A 18 -11.88 11.93 30.34
C TRP A 18 -11.81 12.45 28.91
N GLN A 19 -12.72 12.06 28.01
CA GLN A 19 -12.86 12.65 26.68
C GLN A 19 -13.05 14.17 26.75
N ARG A 20 -13.96 14.63 27.64
CA ARG A 20 -14.16 16.08 27.89
C ARG A 20 -12.89 16.73 28.44
N TYR A 21 -12.25 16.12 29.42
CA TYR A 21 -11.04 16.65 30.01
C TYR A 21 -9.95 16.87 28.93
N TRP A 22 -9.71 15.89 28.07
CA TRP A 22 -8.71 16.02 27.02
C TRP A 22 -9.05 17.10 26.00
N ASP A 23 -10.33 17.23 25.63
CA ASP A 23 -10.80 18.29 24.71
C ASP A 23 -10.63 19.68 25.34
N GLU A 24 -11.10 19.90 26.58
CA GLU A 24 -11.04 21.19 27.28
C GLU A 24 -9.59 21.66 27.55
N HIS A 25 -8.68 20.72 27.82
CA HIS A 25 -7.28 21.04 28.12
C HIS A 25 -6.37 20.98 26.88
N ASN A 26 -6.89 20.66 25.69
CA ASN A 26 -6.11 20.48 24.49
C ASN A 26 -4.91 19.55 24.74
N THR A 27 -5.14 18.45 25.44
CA THR A 27 -4.12 17.57 26.01
C THR A 27 -3.15 17.03 24.96
N PHE A 28 -3.61 16.77 23.73
CA PHE A 28 -2.82 16.11 22.69
C PHE A 28 -2.35 17.04 21.56
N VAL A 29 -2.46 18.35 21.76
CA VAL A 29 -1.95 19.32 20.77
C VAL A 29 -0.43 19.17 20.63
N SER A 30 0.01 18.96 19.41
CA SER A 30 1.43 18.73 19.10
C SER A 30 2.26 20.00 19.26
N LYS A 31 3.34 19.90 20.02
CA LYS A 31 4.29 21.01 20.27
C LYS A 31 5.71 20.49 20.01
N ARG A 32 6.57 21.37 19.45
CA ARG A 32 8.00 21.08 19.33
C ARG A 32 8.76 21.79 20.44
N HIS A 33 9.69 21.07 21.04
CA HIS A 33 10.61 21.60 22.04
C HIS A 33 12.04 21.41 21.57
N LEU A 34 12.82 22.46 21.66
CA LEU A 34 14.23 22.42 21.25
C LEU A 34 14.99 21.29 21.99
N GLY A 35 15.70 20.47 21.22
CA GLY A 35 16.50 19.35 21.74
C GLY A 35 15.74 18.07 22.06
N LYS A 36 14.40 18.06 22.01
CA LYS A 36 13.64 16.82 22.13
C LYS A 36 13.57 16.06 20.80
N LYS A 37 13.56 14.72 20.89
CA LYS A 37 13.27 13.87 19.74
C LYS A 37 11.81 14.00 19.34
N LYS A 38 11.55 13.96 18.04
CA LYS A 38 10.18 13.93 17.51
C LYS A 38 9.75 12.50 17.22
N LEU A 39 8.44 12.31 17.14
CA LEU A 39 7.80 11.14 16.54
C LEU A 39 6.56 11.61 15.76
N TYR A 40 6.60 11.46 14.45
CA TYR A 40 5.45 11.64 13.58
C TYR A 40 4.82 10.28 13.30
N VAL A 41 3.71 9.99 13.97
CA VAL A 41 2.89 8.79 13.78
C VAL A 41 1.71 9.16 12.89
N LEU A 42 1.52 8.40 11.83
CA LEU A 42 0.49 8.68 10.84
C LEU A 42 -0.37 7.43 10.58
N ASP A 43 -1.68 7.62 10.58
CA ASP A 43 -2.66 6.67 10.07
C ASP A 43 -3.02 6.99 8.63
N MET A 44 -3.36 5.97 7.84
CA MET A 44 -4.11 6.22 6.62
C MET A 44 -5.48 6.76 7.02
N PHE A 45 -5.73 8.03 6.70
CA PHE A 45 -6.95 8.70 7.12
C PHE A 45 -8.19 8.09 6.45
N PRO A 46 -9.33 8.03 7.17
CA PRO A 46 -10.49 7.31 6.69
C PRO A 46 -11.21 8.07 5.57
N TYR A 47 -11.86 7.28 4.71
CA TYR A 47 -12.82 7.75 3.74
C TYR A 47 -14.22 7.76 4.37
N PRO A 48 -14.84 8.92 4.62
CA PRO A 48 -16.13 9.02 5.33
C PRO A 48 -17.32 8.62 4.43
N SER A 49 -17.29 7.38 3.90
CA SER A 49 -18.36 6.81 3.07
C SER A 49 -19.40 6.09 3.91
N GLY A 50 -20.56 6.70 4.12
CA GLY A 50 -21.69 6.07 4.77
C GLY A 50 -21.81 6.33 6.28
N ALA A 51 -22.60 5.52 7.00
CA ALA A 51 -23.14 5.87 8.31
C ALA A 51 -22.17 5.73 9.50
N GLY A 52 -20.89 5.52 9.30
CA GLY A 52 -19.89 5.40 10.37
C GLY A 52 -18.85 4.30 10.14
N LEU A 53 -17.96 4.17 11.11
CA LEU A 53 -16.91 3.16 11.17
C LEU A 53 -17.50 1.74 11.40
N HIS A 54 -16.77 0.71 11.01
CA HIS A 54 -16.92 -0.65 11.52
C HIS A 54 -15.70 -1.03 12.36
N VAL A 55 -15.82 -2.07 13.18
CA VAL A 55 -14.75 -2.50 14.12
C VAL A 55 -13.41 -2.86 13.47
N GLY A 56 -13.31 -2.96 12.16
CA GLY A 56 -12.02 -3.13 11.47
C GLY A 56 -11.23 -1.81 11.29
N HIS A 57 -11.86 -0.64 11.44
CA HIS A 57 -11.13 0.63 11.33
C HIS A 57 -10.31 0.98 12.58
N PRO A 58 -10.84 0.82 13.81
CA PRO A 58 -10.11 1.21 15.01
C PRO A 58 -8.84 0.39 15.28
N GLU A 59 -8.64 -0.76 14.66
CA GLU A 59 -7.47 -1.61 14.91
C GLU A 59 -6.14 -0.86 14.64
N GLY A 60 -5.98 -0.29 13.45
CA GLY A 60 -4.79 0.50 13.11
C GLY A 60 -4.68 1.76 13.96
N TYR A 61 -5.78 2.45 14.17
CA TYR A 61 -5.84 3.68 14.97
C TYR A 61 -5.53 3.42 16.45
N THR A 62 -5.91 2.28 16.99
CA THR A 62 -5.55 1.89 18.35
C THR A 62 -4.05 1.58 18.45
N ALA A 63 -3.49 0.91 17.44
CA ALA A 63 -2.07 0.60 17.39
C ALA A 63 -1.20 1.87 17.37
N THR A 64 -1.52 2.85 16.53
CA THR A 64 -0.80 4.13 16.45
C THR A 64 -0.99 4.97 17.71
N ASP A 65 -2.19 4.97 18.29
CA ASP A 65 -2.48 5.68 19.53
C ASP A 65 -1.68 5.14 20.72
N ILE A 66 -1.53 3.82 20.83
CA ILE A 66 -0.69 3.20 21.88
C ILE A 66 0.76 3.67 21.75
N VAL A 67 1.31 3.66 20.53
CA VAL A 67 2.67 4.14 20.26
C VAL A 67 2.80 5.63 20.58
N ALA A 68 1.83 6.45 20.16
CA ALA A 68 1.81 7.88 20.40
C ALA A 68 1.76 8.22 21.90
N ARG A 69 0.93 7.52 22.68
CA ARG A 69 0.81 7.70 24.14
C ARG A 69 2.10 7.31 24.84
N GLN A 70 2.64 6.13 24.56
CA GLN A 70 3.91 5.70 25.15
C GLN A 70 5.05 6.69 24.81
N ALA A 71 5.12 7.17 23.56
CA ALA A 71 6.14 8.13 23.14
C ALA A 71 6.07 9.45 23.92
N ARG A 72 4.85 9.99 24.16
CA ARG A 72 4.67 11.18 25.02
C ARG A 72 5.14 10.93 26.44
N MET A 73 4.79 9.78 27.02
CA MET A 73 5.25 9.38 28.36
C MET A 73 6.77 9.17 28.42
N ARG A 74 7.41 8.82 27.32
CA ARG A 74 8.89 8.78 27.18
C ARG A 74 9.50 10.15 26.93
N GLY A 75 8.71 11.20 26.87
CA GLY A 75 9.15 12.58 26.74
C GLY A 75 9.46 13.02 25.29
N LEU A 76 9.03 12.27 24.28
CA LEU A 76 9.12 12.69 22.87
C LEU A 76 8.06 13.73 22.54
N ASP A 77 8.38 14.59 21.58
CA ASP A 77 7.37 15.42 20.92
C ASP A 77 6.65 14.60 19.86
N VAL A 78 5.34 14.50 19.96
CA VAL A 78 4.54 13.61 19.11
C VAL A 78 3.59 14.42 18.23
N LEU A 79 3.63 14.15 16.92
CA LEU A 79 2.61 14.56 15.95
C LEU A 79 1.78 13.33 15.58
N HIS A 80 0.49 13.34 15.96
CA HIS A 80 -0.48 12.29 15.67
C HIS A 80 -1.78 12.94 15.19
N PRO A 81 -1.88 13.29 13.90
CA PRO A 81 -3.03 14.01 13.34
C PRO A 81 -4.09 13.06 12.82
N MET A 82 -5.28 13.61 12.54
CA MET A 82 -6.39 12.93 11.89
C MET A 82 -7.13 13.86 10.93
N GLY A 83 -7.71 13.30 9.86
CA GLY A 83 -8.47 14.03 8.86
C GLY A 83 -9.32 13.12 7.99
N TRP A 84 -9.80 13.66 6.85
CA TRP A 84 -10.83 13.03 6.04
C TRP A 84 -10.45 13.06 4.56
N ASP A 85 -10.35 11.86 3.95
CA ASP A 85 -10.32 11.73 2.50
C ASP A 85 -11.76 11.74 1.99
N ALA A 86 -12.24 12.90 1.54
CA ALA A 86 -13.68 13.14 1.45
C ALA A 86 -14.20 13.37 0.02
N PHE A 87 -13.34 13.47 -0.98
CA PHE A 87 -13.72 13.45 -2.38
C PHE A 87 -13.85 12.03 -2.94
N GLY A 88 -14.47 11.89 -4.11
CA GLY A 88 -14.46 10.68 -4.91
C GLY A 88 -15.78 9.94 -5.00
N LEU A 89 -15.74 8.83 -5.73
CA LEU A 89 -16.89 8.02 -6.12
C LEU A 89 -17.77 7.53 -4.95
N PRO A 90 -17.21 7.09 -3.80
CA PRO A 90 -18.06 6.56 -2.74
C PRO A 90 -19.02 7.57 -2.13
N ALA A 91 -18.57 8.82 -1.92
CA ALA A 91 -19.43 9.89 -1.41
C ALA A 91 -20.48 10.30 -2.45
N GLU A 92 -20.08 10.41 -3.72
CA GLU A 92 -20.98 10.71 -4.82
C GLU A 92 -22.08 9.66 -4.98
N GLN A 93 -21.71 8.36 -4.99
CA GLN A 93 -22.68 7.27 -5.08
C GLN A 93 -23.64 7.23 -3.88
N HIS A 94 -23.13 7.48 -2.67
CA HIS A 94 -23.98 7.55 -1.48
C HIS A 94 -24.96 8.73 -1.58
N ALA A 95 -24.50 9.88 -2.04
CA ALA A 95 -25.34 11.06 -2.25
C ALA A 95 -26.43 10.81 -3.30
N ILE A 96 -26.11 10.15 -4.42
CA ILE A 96 -27.07 9.72 -5.45
C ILE A 96 -28.12 8.78 -4.84
N ALA A 97 -27.68 7.76 -4.09
CA ALA A 97 -28.54 6.74 -3.51
C ALA A 97 -29.49 7.33 -2.43
N THR A 98 -29.07 8.38 -1.74
CA THR A 98 -29.86 9.05 -0.69
C THR A 98 -30.57 10.31 -1.17
N ASN A 99 -30.42 10.66 -2.46
CA ASN A 99 -30.95 11.88 -3.06
C ASN A 99 -30.57 13.15 -2.29
N THR A 100 -29.29 13.25 -1.93
CA THR A 100 -28.70 14.38 -1.19
C THR A 100 -27.53 14.96 -1.96
N HIS A 101 -27.10 16.18 -1.63
CA HIS A 101 -25.89 16.73 -2.23
C HIS A 101 -24.62 16.10 -1.61
N PRO A 102 -23.57 15.78 -2.38
CA PRO A 102 -22.35 15.13 -1.84
C PRO A 102 -21.70 15.91 -0.70
N SER A 103 -21.67 17.24 -0.75
CA SER A 103 -21.09 18.06 0.32
C SER A 103 -21.80 17.89 1.67
N ASP A 104 -23.14 17.79 1.65
CA ASP A 104 -23.94 17.67 2.88
C ASP A 104 -23.79 16.26 3.49
N THR A 105 -23.82 15.26 2.63
CA THR A 105 -23.58 13.87 3.01
C THR A 105 -22.19 13.70 3.60
N THR A 106 -21.17 14.24 2.96
CA THR A 106 -19.76 14.18 3.39
C THR A 106 -19.60 14.84 4.75
N ARG A 107 -20.13 16.06 4.93
CA ARG A 107 -20.07 16.80 6.22
C ARG A 107 -20.73 16.02 7.35
N LYS A 108 -21.92 15.43 7.11
CA LYS A 108 -22.61 14.58 8.08
C LYS A 108 -21.80 13.34 8.46
N ASN A 109 -21.21 12.68 7.46
CA ASN A 109 -20.40 11.50 7.67
C ASN A 109 -19.13 11.82 8.46
N ILE A 110 -18.42 12.90 8.11
CA ILE A 110 -17.26 13.40 8.86
C ILE A 110 -17.62 13.61 10.33
N ALA A 111 -18.74 14.29 10.61
CA ALA A 111 -19.18 14.52 11.99
C ALA A 111 -19.42 13.19 12.74
N THR A 112 -19.99 12.19 12.09
CA THR A 112 -20.21 10.85 12.68
C THR A 112 -18.90 10.14 12.96
N PHE A 113 -17.99 10.10 11.99
CA PHE A 113 -16.67 9.46 12.13
C PHE A 113 -15.85 10.14 13.24
N LYS A 114 -15.81 11.49 13.26
CA LYS A 114 -15.12 12.26 14.29
C LYS A 114 -15.65 11.95 15.70
N ARG A 115 -16.98 11.90 15.85
CA ARG A 115 -17.61 11.53 17.12
C ARG A 115 -17.20 10.11 17.55
N GLN A 116 -17.21 9.15 16.63
CA GLN A 116 -16.81 7.77 16.92
C GLN A 116 -15.34 7.69 17.31
N LEU A 117 -14.42 8.35 16.58
CA LEU A 117 -12.99 8.36 16.92
C LEU A 117 -12.74 9.03 18.28
N LYS A 118 -13.46 10.13 18.59
CA LYS A 118 -13.37 10.78 19.91
C LYS A 118 -13.90 9.87 21.02
N SER A 119 -14.99 9.14 20.78
CA SER A 119 -15.55 8.23 21.79
C SER A 119 -14.62 7.04 22.10
N LEU A 120 -13.70 6.69 21.16
CA LEU A 120 -12.67 5.68 21.38
C LEU A 120 -11.44 6.23 22.12
N GLY A 121 -11.40 7.53 22.42
CA GLY A 121 -10.37 8.16 23.23
C GLY A 121 -9.01 8.25 22.57
N PHE A 122 -8.93 8.33 21.25
CA PHE A 122 -7.65 8.48 20.56
C PHE A 122 -6.99 9.83 20.82
N SER A 123 -5.67 9.82 21.00
CA SER A 123 -4.86 11.00 21.31
C SER A 123 -4.44 11.79 20.07
N TYR A 124 -5.40 12.01 19.15
CA TYR A 124 -5.16 12.81 17.95
C TYR A 124 -5.05 14.31 18.26
N ASP A 125 -4.20 14.99 17.53
CA ASP A 125 -4.13 16.45 17.50
C ASP A 125 -5.25 17.01 16.61
N TRP A 126 -6.42 17.21 17.18
CA TRP A 126 -7.60 17.74 16.47
C TRP A 126 -7.44 19.19 15.99
N ALA A 127 -6.45 19.94 16.51
CA ALA A 127 -6.12 21.26 16.00
C ALA A 127 -5.47 21.19 14.60
N ARG A 128 -5.05 20.01 14.18
CA ARG A 128 -4.49 19.76 12.84
C ARG A 128 -5.41 18.94 11.93
N GLU A 129 -6.69 18.86 12.31
CA GLU A 129 -7.70 18.21 11.47
C GLU A 129 -7.74 18.84 10.08
N LEU A 130 -7.84 18.00 9.04
CA LEU A 130 -8.02 18.44 7.67
C LEU A 130 -9.15 17.68 6.97
N ASP A 131 -9.68 18.30 5.91
CA ASP A 131 -10.68 17.74 5.01
C ASP A 131 -10.22 18.02 3.58
N THR A 132 -10.07 16.98 2.76
CA THR A 132 -9.62 17.14 1.38
C THR A 132 -10.58 17.94 0.51
N THR A 133 -11.84 18.12 0.96
CA THR A 133 -12.85 18.96 0.27
C THR A 133 -12.81 20.43 0.70
N ASP A 134 -12.01 20.76 1.72
CA ASP A 134 -11.84 22.15 2.16
C ASP A 134 -11.17 23.00 1.05
N PRO A 135 -11.72 24.16 0.72
CA PRO A 135 -11.11 25.04 -0.29
C PRO A 135 -9.64 25.38 -0.02
N GLY A 136 -9.25 25.53 1.25
CA GLY A 136 -7.86 25.78 1.64
C GLY A 136 -6.95 24.56 1.39
N TYR A 137 -7.51 23.35 1.37
CA TYR A 137 -6.81 22.14 0.97
C TYR A 137 -6.74 22.01 -0.57
N VAL A 138 -7.88 22.17 -1.24
CA VAL A 138 -8.03 22.08 -2.70
C VAL A 138 -7.06 23.02 -3.42
N LYS A 139 -6.89 24.28 -2.91
CA LYS A 139 -5.93 25.25 -3.44
C LYS A 139 -4.53 24.66 -3.63
N TRP A 140 -4.07 23.89 -2.66
CA TRP A 140 -2.71 23.37 -2.66
C TRP A 140 -2.58 22.06 -3.46
N THR A 141 -3.63 21.22 -3.51
CA THR A 141 -3.69 20.09 -4.45
C THR A 141 -3.58 20.61 -5.90
N GLN A 142 -4.34 21.67 -6.23
CA GLN A 142 -4.31 22.31 -7.53
C GLN A 142 -2.94 22.94 -7.82
N TRP A 143 -2.31 23.56 -6.84
CA TRP A 143 -0.96 24.08 -6.97
C TRP A 143 0.07 22.98 -7.31
N ILE A 144 0.00 21.82 -6.65
CA ILE A 144 0.90 20.69 -6.96
C ILE A 144 0.66 20.21 -8.40
N PHE A 145 -0.60 20.12 -8.84
CA PHE A 145 -0.91 19.78 -10.23
C PHE A 145 -0.28 20.77 -11.22
N LEU A 146 -0.35 22.08 -10.94
CA LEU A 146 0.29 23.10 -11.77
C LEU A 146 1.81 22.94 -11.79
N LYS A 147 2.44 22.54 -10.69
CA LYS A 147 3.89 22.24 -10.66
C LYS A 147 4.25 21.01 -11.51
N LEU A 148 3.40 19.99 -11.53
CA LEU A 148 3.53 18.86 -12.45
C LEU A 148 3.41 19.29 -13.91
N LEU A 149 2.45 20.19 -14.22
CA LEU A 149 2.25 20.74 -15.57
C LEU A 149 3.46 21.57 -16.03
N GLU A 150 3.97 22.47 -15.20
CA GLU A 150 5.17 23.30 -15.49
C GLU A 150 6.39 22.44 -15.85
N ARG A 151 6.49 21.23 -15.29
CA ARG A 151 7.56 20.29 -15.56
C ARG A 151 7.29 19.33 -16.73
N GLY A 152 6.15 19.46 -17.41
CA GLY A 152 5.74 18.53 -18.46
C GLY A 152 5.45 17.12 -17.97
N LEU A 153 5.18 16.97 -16.65
CA LEU A 153 4.79 15.72 -16.02
C LEU A 153 3.27 15.51 -16.05
N ALA A 154 2.48 16.59 -16.14
CA ALA A 154 1.07 16.51 -16.46
C ALA A 154 0.89 16.90 -17.95
N TYR A 155 0.16 16.07 -18.71
CA TYR A 155 -0.06 16.28 -20.13
C TYR A 155 -1.40 15.68 -20.58
N GLN A 156 -1.90 16.11 -21.74
CA GLN A 156 -3.09 15.53 -22.34
C GLN A 156 -2.72 14.46 -23.36
N ALA A 157 -3.48 13.35 -23.37
CA ALA A 157 -3.37 12.31 -24.36
C ALA A 157 -4.77 11.82 -24.76
N SER A 158 -4.94 11.47 -26.03
CA SER A 158 -6.07 10.65 -26.48
C SER A 158 -5.59 9.21 -26.56
N SER A 159 -5.98 8.40 -25.60
CA SER A 159 -5.57 7.00 -25.54
C SER A 159 -6.73 6.11 -25.13
N PRO A 160 -6.71 4.80 -25.47
CA PRO A 160 -7.69 3.87 -24.92
C PRO A 160 -7.59 3.80 -23.41
N VAL A 161 -8.66 4.21 -22.72
CA VAL A 161 -8.79 4.19 -21.27
C VAL A 161 -9.87 3.23 -20.81
N ASN A 162 -9.83 2.83 -19.56
CA ASN A 162 -10.81 1.93 -18.96
C ASN A 162 -12.08 2.70 -18.61
N TRP A 163 -13.06 2.65 -19.50
CA TRP A 163 -14.36 3.28 -19.28
C TRP A 163 -15.33 2.33 -18.60
N CYS A 164 -15.96 2.75 -17.53
CA CYS A 164 -17.02 2.04 -16.86
C CYS A 164 -18.34 2.79 -17.03
N ALA A 165 -19.21 2.31 -17.93
CA ALA A 165 -20.49 2.96 -18.25
C ALA A 165 -21.43 3.00 -17.02
N ALA A 166 -21.43 1.96 -16.19
CA ALA A 166 -22.25 1.89 -14.97
C ALA A 166 -21.81 2.92 -13.91
N LEU A 167 -20.55 3.27 -13.87
CA LEU A 167 -19.99 4.29 -12.98
C LEU A 167 -19.90 5.67 -13.67
N GLY A 168 -20.09 5.73 -14.99
CA GLY A 168 -19.99 6.94 -15.80
C GLY A 168 -18.63 7.64 -15.74
N THR A 169 -17.55 6.87 -15.65
CA THR A 169 -16.20 7.42 -15.47
C THR A 169 -15.10 6.50 -16.00
N VAL A 170 -13.95 7.10 -16.25
CA VAL A 170 -12.70 6.39 -16.50
C VAL A 170 -12.11 5.90 -15.17
N LEU A 171 -11.53 4.71 -15.22
CA LEU A 171 -10.82 4.07 -14.12
C LEU A 171 -9.32 3.97 -14.46
N ALA A 172 -8.47 4.15 -13.47
CA ALA A 172 -7.06 3.82 -13.59
C ALA A 172 -6.87 2.30 -13.72
N ASN A 173 -5.71 1.84 -14.18
CA ASN A 173 -5.47 0.40 -14.36
C ASN A 173 -5.57 -0.35 -13.03
N GLU A 174 -5.20 0.29 -11.94
CA GLU A 174 -5.23 -0.22 -10.57
C GLU A 174 -6.66 -0.37 -10.01
N GLU A 175 -7.62 0.31 -10.61
CA GLU A 175 -9.05 0.28 -10.24
C GLU A 175 -9.84 -0.77 -11.04
N VAL A 176 -9.16 -1.58 -11.87
CA VAL A 176 -9.75 -2.62 -12.70
C VAL A 176 -9.19 -3.99 -12.33
N ILE A 177 -10.09 -4.91 -11.95
CA ILE A 177 -9.75 -6.29 -11.57
C ILE A 177 -10.57 -7.21 -12.48
N ASP A 178 -9.90 -8.11 -13.19
CA ASP A 178 -10.54 -9.10 -14.09
C ASP A 178 -11.51 -8.48 -15.11
N GLY A 179 -11.13 -7.33 -15.69
CA GLY A 179 -11.95 -6.62 -16.68
C GLY A 179 -13.18 -5.90 -16.09
N LYS A 180 -13.28 -5.80 -14.78
CA LYS A 180 -14.35 -5.15 -14.05
C LYS A 180 -13.84 -4.08 -13.10
N SER A 181 -14.70 -3.13 -12.74
CA SER A 181 -14.38 -2.13 -11.73
C SER A 181 -14.22 -2.79 -10.36
N GLU A 182 -13.17 -2.45 -9.62
CA GLU A 182 -12.98 -2.87 -8.22
C GLU A 182 -14.24 -2.58 -7.39
N ARG A 183 -14.88 -1.47 -7.67
CA ARG A 183 -16.11 -1.08 -7.02
C ARG A 183 -17.34 -1.43 -7.83
N GLY A 184 -18.17 -2.30 -7.30
CA GLY A 184 -19.46 -2.68 -7.88
C GLY A 184 -19.40 -3.77 -8.95
N ASP A 185 -18.19 -4.27 -9.25
CA ASP A 185 -17.99 -5.41 -10.19
C ASP A 185 -18.63 -5.20 -11.58
N HIS A 186 -18.59 -3.93 -12.05
CA HIS A 186 -19.19 -3.55 -13.34
C HIS A 186 -18.23 -3.78 -14.49
N PRO A 187 -18.74 -4.18 -15.67
CA PRO A 187 -17.91 -4.32 -16.87
C PRO A 187 -17.18 -3.01 -17.22
N VAL A 188 -15.93 -3.15 -17.66
CA VAL A 188 -15.09 -2.04 -18.11
C VAL A 188 -14.70 -2.24 -19.56
N GLU A 189 -14.82 -1.17 -20.36
CA GLU A 189 -14.52 -1.18 -21.78
C GLU A 189 -13.33 -0.26 -22.08
N ARG A 190 -12.58 -0.58 -23.14
CA ARG A 190 -11.47 0.25 -23.61
C ARG A 190 -11.99 1.26 -24.64
N VAL A 191 -12.02 2.54 -24.27
CA VAL A 191 -12.56 3.62 -25.12
C VAL A 191 -11.49 4.70 -25.31
N PRO A 192 -11.23 5.19 -26.54
CA PRO A 192 -10.31 6.30 -26.76
C PRO A 192 -10.95 7.60 -26.27
N LEU A 193 -10.42 8.19 -25.22
CA LEU A 193 -10.86 9.47 -24.67
C LEU A 193 -9.68 10.41 -24.43
N ARG A 194 -9.91 11.73 -24.57
CA ARG A 194 -8.97 12.75 -24.13
C ARG A 194 -8.88 12.74 -22.60
N GLN A 195 -7.67 12.57 -22.10
CA GLN A 195 -7.41 12.46 -20.66
C GLN A 195 -6.20 13.30 -20.25
N TRP A 196 -6.23 13.81 -19.04
CA TRP A 196 -5.01 14.23 -18.35
C TRP A 196 -4.28 13.00 -17.84
N MET A 197 -2.98 13.00 -18.07
CA MET A 197 -2.06 11.92 -17.67
C MET A 197 -0.96 12.51 -16.81
N LEU A 198 -0.54 11.78 -15.76
CA LEU A 198 0.68 12.11 -15.03
C LEU A 198 1.78 11.12 -15.37
N LYS A 199 2.95 11.65 -15.74
CA LYS A 199 4.11 10.89 -16.25
C LYS A 199 4.90 10.23 -15.12
N ILE A 200 4.24 9.34 -14.38
CA ILE A 200 4.86 8.57 -13.29
C ILE A 200 6.00 7.69 -13.80
N THR A 201 5.95 7.27 -15.08
CA THR A 201 7.01 6.47 -15.71
C THR A 201 8.36 7.19 -15.73
N ALA A 202 8.38 8.52 -15.72
CA ALA A 202 9.61 9.32 -15.64
C ALA A 202 10.36 9.13 -14.30
N TYR A 203 9.68 8.59 -13.29
CA TYR A 203 10.21 8.31 -11.95
C TYR A 203 10.37 6.82 -11.67
N ALA A 204 10.08 5.94 -12.63
CA ALA A 204 10.03 4.50 -12.44
C ALA A 204 11.33 3.93 -11.83
N ASP A 205 12.51 4.33 -12.32
CA ASP A 205 13.80 3.88 -11.78
C ASP A 205 13.98 4.30 -10.32
N ARG A 206 13.66 5.55 -9.98
CA ARG A 206 13.79 6.05 -8.60
C ARG A 206 12.76 5.42 -7.67
N LEU A 207 11.53 5.26 -8.14
CA LEU A 207 10.47 4.58 -7.39
C LEU A 207 10.85 3.12 -7.08
N ASP A 208 11.55 2.46 -7.98
CA ASP A 208 12.01 1.08 -7.80
C ASP A 208 13.27 1.00 -6.93
N ALA A 209 14.29 1.77 -7.25
CA ALA A 209 15.60 1.72 -6.58
C ALA A 209 15.50 2.12 -5.09
N ASP A 210 14.78 3.20 -4.79
CA ASP A 210 14.69 3.76 -3.44
C ASP A 210 13.88 2.85 -2.48
N LEU A 211 13.16 1.82 -2.98
CA LEU A 211 12.52 0.80 -2.14
C LEU A 211 13.51 0.07 -1.22
N ALA A 212 14.76 -0.07 -1.64
CA ALA A 212 15.78 -0.77 -0.88
C ALA A 212 16.07 -0.11 0.48
N GLU A 213 15.93 1.21 0.58
CA GLU A 213 16.25 2.00 1.76
C GLU A 213 15.10 2.11 2.76
N LEU A 214 13.89 1.66 2.39
CA LEU A 214 12.68 1.80 3.21
C LEU A 214 12.52 0.66 4.22
N ASP A 215 12.16 0.98 5.46
CA ASP A 215 11.74 0.01 6.50
C ASP A 215 10.27 -0.38 6.29
N TRP A 216 10.01 -1.02 5.15
CA TRP A 216 8.68 -1.43 4.73
C TRP A 216 8.56 -2.95 4.64
N PRO A 217 7.35 -3.52 4.77
CA PRO A 217 7.13 -4.95 4.59
C PRO A 217 7.63 -5.42 3.22
N GLU A 218 8.38 -6.52 3.21
CA GLU A 218 8.95 -7.08 1.96
C GLU A 218 7.87 -7.42 0.93
N SER A 219 6.67 -7.81 1.39
CA SER A 219 5.53 -8.04 0.50
C SER A 219 5.07 -6.78 -0.24
N THR A 220 5.16 -5.61 0.39
CA THR A 220 4.83 -4.31 -0.22
C THR A 220 5.89 -3.88 -1.21
N LYS A 221 7.17 -3.99 -0.83
CA LYS A 221 8.29 -3.72 -1.74
C LYS A 221 8.20 -4.61 -2.99
N ALA A 222 7.97 -5.91 -2.80
CA ALA A 222 7.80 -6.86 -3.90
C ALA A 222 6.62 -6.52 -4.81
N LYS A 223 5.48 -6.10 -4.25
CA LYS A 223 4.32 -5.66 -5.04
C LYS A 223 4.66 -4.42 -5.87
N GLN A 224 5.30 -3.40 -5.30
CA GLN A 224 5.69 -2.20 -6.04
C GLN A 224 6.74 -2.51 -7.10
N HIS A 225 7.78 -3.27 -6.76
CA HIS A 225 8.79 -3.74 -7.71
C HIS A 225 8.15 -4.47 -8.91
N HIS A 226 7.26 -5.42 -8.63
CA HIS A 226 6.54 -6.17 -9.66
C HIS A 226 5.62 -5.28 -10.50
N TRP A 227 4.94 -4.30 -9.88
CA TRP A 227 4.06 -3.36 -10.56
C TRP A 227 4.83 -2.41 -11.48
N ILE A 228 5.94 -1.87 -11.00
CA ILE A 228 6.85 -1.06 -11.81
C ILE A 228 7.42 -1.90 -12.96
N GLY A 229 7.81 -3.14 -12.65
CA GLY A 229 8.19 -4.13 -13.66
C GLY A 229 9.32 -3.66 -14.55
N ARG A 230 10.40 -3.15 -13.96
CA ARG A 230 11.61 -2.74 -14.67
C ARG A 230 12.24 -3.93 -15.38
N SER A 231 12.44 -3.81 -16.68
CA SER A 231 13.02 -4.87 -17.52
C SER A 231 14.15 -4.29 -18.35
N GLU A 232 15.33 -4.90 -18.22
CA GLU A 232 16.47 -4.60 -19.09
C GLU A 232 16.47 -5.57 -20.26
N GLY A 233 16.58 -5.03 -21.46
CA GLY A 233 16.54 -5.85 -22.66
C GLY A 233 17.16 -5.13 -23.86
N THR A 234 16.77 -5.58 -25.03
CA THR A 234 17.28 -5.10 -26.31
C THR A 234 16.12 -4.70 -27.21
N GLU A 235 16.16 -3.49 -27.76
CA GLU A 235 15.34 -3.12 -28.91
C GLU A 235 16.01 -3.64 -30.18
N ILE A 236 15.23 -4.17 -31.11
CA ILE A 236 15.71 -4.79 -32.37
C ILE A 236 14.83 -4.33 -33.51
N ASP A 237 15.43 -3.78 -34.55
CA ASP A 237 14.78 -3.34 -35.76
C ASP A 237 14.77 -4.46 -36.84
N PHE A 238 13.59 -4.93 -37.20
CA PHE A 238 13.34 -5.84 -38.29
C PHE A 238 12.91 -5.03 -39.52
N GLU A 239 13.66 -5.11 -40.62
CA GLU A 239 13.33 -4.42 -41.86
C GLU A 239 12.19 -5.13 -42.59
N VAL A 240 11.22 -4.38 -43.09
CA VAL A 240 10.09 -4.93 -43.84
C VAL A 240 10.52 -5.25 -45.28
N GLU A 241 10.23 -6.44 -45.77
CA GLU A 241 10.53 -6.84 -47.16
C GLU A 241 9.82 -5.95 -48.19
N GLY A 242 10.56 -5.44 -49.17
CA GLY A 242 9.99 -4.55 -50.20
C GLY A 242 9.76 -3.09 -49.77
N ALA A 243 10.04 -2.73 -48.49
CA ALA A 243 9.86 -1.38 -48.00
C ALA A 243 11.03 -0.96 -47.12
N SER A 244 12.15 -0.60 -47.74
CA SER A 244 13.44 -0.38 -47.05
C SER A 244 13.42 0.73 -45.98
N SER A 245 12.41 1.59 -45.97
CA SER A 245 12.23 2.63 -44.94
C SER A 245 11.34 2.20 -43.78
N ALA A 246 10.58 1.10 -43.92
CA ALA A 246 9.68 0.62 -42.86
C ALA A 246 10.38 -0.43 -41.99
N LYS A 247 10.26 -0.26 -40.69
CA LYS A 247 10.87 -1.14 -39.70
C LYS A 247 9.85 -1.55 -38.67
N VAL A 248 9.87 -2.81 -38.26
CA VAL A 248 9.17 -3.30 -37.07
C VAL A 248 10.19 -3.36 -35.94
N ARG A 249 9.97 -2.55 -34.90
CA ARG A 249 10.81 -2.52 -33.73
C ARG A 249 10.23 -3.42 -32.65
N VAL A 250 11.01 -4.36 -32.14
CA VAL A 250 10.62 -5.27 -31.05
C VAL A 250 11.49 -5.00 -29.84
N PHE A 251 10.97 -5.32 -28.65
CA PHE A 251 11.73 -5.36 -27.40
C PHE A 251 11.76 -6.78 -26.87
N THR A 252 12.95 -7.23 -26.42
CA THR A 252 13.12 -8.55 -25.81
C THR A 252 14.15 -8.54 -24.68
N THR A 253 13.90 -9.29 -23.62
CA THR A 253 14.88 -9.60 -22.57
C THR A 253 15.77 -10.77 -22.95
N ARG A 254 15.42 -11.51 -24.01
CA ARG A 254 16.07 -12.72 -24.51
C ARG A 254 16.70 -12.49 -25.90
N ALA A 255 17.59 -11.48 -26.01
CA ALA A 255 18.31 -11.23 -27.26
C ALA A 255 19.14 -12.45 -27.72
N ASP A 256 19.55 -13.32 -26.78
CA ASP A 256 20.23 -14.61 -27.06
C ASP A 256 19.38 -15.53 -27.94
N THR A 257 18.08 -15.40 -28.00
CA THR A 257 17.18 -16.21 -28.82
C THR A 257 16.90 -15.62 -30.20
N LEU A 258 17.43 -14.45 -30.56
CA LEU A 258 17.22 -13.77 -31.83
C LEU A 258 17.50 -14.66 -33.08
N PRO A 259 18.52 -15.54 -33.08
CA PRO A 259 18.75 -16.44 -34.22
C PRO A 259 17.62 -17.48 -34.42
N GLY A 260 16.81 -17.75 -33.41
CA GLY A 260 15.70 -18.69 -33.42
C GLY A 260 14.35 -18.07 -33.74
N VAL A 261 14.31 -16.81 -34.15
CA VAL A 261 13.07 -16.13 -34.51
C VAL A 261 12.47 -16.73 -35.78
N THR A 262 11.23 -17.18 -35.69
CA THR A 262 10.54 -17.81 -36.83
C THR A 262 9.35 -16.99 -37.36
N TYR A 263 8.86 -16.06 -36.59
CA TYR A 263 7.87 -15.04 -36.99
C TYR A 263 7.93 -13.84 -36.07
N VAL A 264 7.25 -12.74 -36.46
CA VAL A 264 7.09 -11.53 -35.64
C VAL A 264 5.61 -11.23 -35.51
N VAL A 265 5.18 -10.79 -34.32
CA VAL A 265 3.76 -10.53 -34.03
C VAL A 265 3.57 -9.08 -33.59
N LEU A 266 2.61 -8.41 -34.19
CA LEU A 266 2.14 -7.07 -33.82
C LEU A 266 0.92 -7.14 -32.90
N ALA A 267 0.81 -6.23 -31.97
CA ALA A 267 -0.43 -5.99 -31.26
C ALA A 267 -1.53 -5.50 -32.22
N PRO A 268 -2.80 -5.83 -32.01
CA PRO A 268 -3.90 -5.37 -32.87
C PRO A 268 -3.99 -3.84 -33.03
N GLU A 269 -3.54 -3.09 -32.02
CA GLU A 269 -3.52 -1.64 -31.99
C GLU A 269 -2.28 -1.00 -32.65
N HIS A 270 -1.32 -1.82 -33.08
CA HIS A 270 -0.05 -1.32 -33.62
C HIS A 270 -0.30 -0.59 -34.96
N PRO A 271 0.24 0.64 -35.18
CA PRO A 271 -0.04 1.43 -36.38
C PRO A 271 0.31 0.74 -37.69
N LEU A 272 1.32 -0.13 -37.68
CA LEU A 272 1.76 -0.86 -38.85
C LEU A 272 0.83 -2.02 -39.27
N VAL A 273 -0.15 -2.44 -38.44
CA VAL A 273 -1.06 -3.53 -38.78
C VAL A 273 -1.86 -3.21 -40.04
N VAL A 274 -2.46 -2.00 -40.08
CA VAL A 274 -3.27 -1.57 -41.24
C VAL A 274 -2.39 -1.33 -42.46
N THR A 275 -1.20 -0.76 -42.28
CA THR A 275 -0.33 -0.38 -43.42
C THR A 275 0.42 -1.56 -44.03
N LEU A 276 0.67 -2.62 -43.29
CA LEU A 276 1.43 -3.79 -43.75
C LEU A 276 0.54 -5.00 -44.09
N ALA A 277 -0.75 -4.91 -43.84
CA ALA A 277 -1.69 -5.94 -44.31
C ALA A 277 -1.74 -5.98 -45.84
N SER A 278 -1.44 -7.16 -46.43
CA SER A 278 -1.57 -7.35 -47.86
C SER A 278 -3.03 -7.22 -48.27
N PRO A 279 -3.33 -6.84 -49.55
CA PRO A 279 -4.69 -6.70 -50.02
C PRO A 279 -5.53 -7.98 -49.82
N SER A 280 -4.92 -9.15 -49.89
CA SER A 280 -5.59 -10.43 -49.66
C SER A 280 -5.92 -10.74 -48.20
N GLN A 281 -5.22 -10.09 -47.25
CA GLN A 281 -5.39 -10.30 -45.81
C GLN A 281 -6.16 -9.15 -45.14
N ALA A 282 -6.30 -8.00 -45.78
CA ALA A 282 -6.84 -6.78 -45.18
C ALA A 282 -8.21 -6.97 -44.51
N ALA A 283 -9.11 -7.73 -45.12
CA ALA A 283 -10.43 -7.98 -44.54
C ALA A 283 -10.36 -8.84 -43.27
N ALA A 284 -9.61 -9.95 -43.30
CA ALA A 284 -9.44 -10.84 -42.17
C ALA A 284 -8.69 -10.13 -40.99
N VAL A 285 -7.71 -9.29 -41.31
CA VAL A 285 -6.97 -8.49 -40.34
C VAL A 285 -7.90 -7.48 -39.67
N SER A 286 -8.74 -6.76 -40.44
CA SER A 286 -9.70 -5.80 -39.89
C SER A 286 -10.70 -6.45 -38.95
N GLU A 287 -11.29 -7.56 -39.34
CA GLU A 287 -12.23 -8.32 -38.50
C GLU A 287 -11.57 -8.79 -37.21
N TYR A 288 -10.34 -9.29 -37.29
CA TYR A 288 -9.58 -9.74 -36.11
C TYR A 288 -9.25 -8.59 -35.16
N VAL A 289 -8.81 -7.44 -35.67
CA VAL A 289 -8.52 -6.26 -34.88
C VAL A 289 -9.77 -5.78 -34.15
N ASP A 290 -10.92 -5.75 -34.83
CA ASP A 290 -12.18 -5.33 -34.20
C ASP A 290 -12.69 -6.34 -33.14
N ALA A 291 -12.43 -7.61 -33.32
CA ALA A 291 -12.70 -8.63 -32.29
C ALA A 291 -11.77 -8.49 -31.08
N ALA A 292 -10.48 -8.23 -31.30
CA ALA A 292 -9.50 -8.06 -30.25
C ALA A 292 -9.73 -6.81 -29.38
N LYS A 293 -10.23 -5.72 -29.97
CA LYS A 293 -10.60 -4.48 -29.24
C LYS A 293 -11.67 -4.70 -28.15
N ARG A 294 -12.48 -5.75 -28.28
CA ARG A 294 -13.54 -6.09 -27.32
C ARG A 294 -13.06 -6.92 -26.14
N LYS A 295 -11.81 -7.40 -26.18
CA LYS A 295 -11.21 -8.21 -25.12
C LYS A 295 -10.40 -7.32 -24.17
N SER A 296 -10.43 -7.61 -22.86
CA SER A 296 -9.53 -6.96 -21.90
C SER A 296 -8.07 -7.42 -22.10
N ASP A 297 -7.11 -6.63 -21.63
CA ASP A 297 -5.69 -7.03 -21.67
C ASP A 297 -5.44 -8.33 -20.88
N LEU A 298 -6.25 -8.58 -19.82
CA LEU A 298 -6.18 -9.79 -19.02
C LEU A 298 -6.70 -11.00 -19.82
N ASP A 299 -7.90 -10.91 -20.41
CA ASP A 299 -8.46 -11.98 -21.26
C ASP A 299 -7.51 -12.37 -22.38
N ARG A 300 -6.78 -11.37 -22.93
CA ARG A 300 -5.81 -11.56 -24.00
C ARG A 300 -4.56 -12.29 -23.53
N THR A 301 -4.05 -11.95 -22.34
CA THR A 301 -2.82 -12.55 -21.78
C THR A 301 -3.05 -13.93 -21.19
N GLU A 302 -4.19 -14.16 -20.52
CA GLU A 302 -4.52 -15.42 -19.83
C GLU A 302 -5.24 -16.44 -20.74
N ALA A 303 -5.66 -16.03 -21.96
CA ALA A 303 -6.29 -16.95 -22.91
C ALA A 303 -5.43 -18.21 -23.11
N LYS A 304 -5.99 -19.36 -22.86
CA LYS A 304 -5.32 -20.67 -23.04
C LYS A 304 -4.93 -20.90 -24.49
N THR A 305 -5.74 -20.43 -25.43
CA THR A 305 -5.49 -20.54 -26.87
C THR A 305 -5.01 -19.18 -27.39
N LYS A 306 -3.82 -19.13 -27.94
CA LYS A 306 -3.27 -17.93 -28.58
C LYS A 306 -3.78 -17.86 -30.00
N THR A 307 -4.29 -16.70 -30.41
CA THR A 307 -4.90 -16.49 -31.75
C THR A 307 -4.16 -15.39 -32.53
N GLY A 308 -4.25 -15.42 -33.84
CA GLY A 308 -3.68 -14.41 -34.74
C GLY A 308 -4.03 -14.58 -36.19
N VAL A 309 -3.73 -13.55 -37.00
CA VAL A 309 -3.93 -13.51 -38.43
C VAL A 309 -2.63 -13.07 -39.11
N ALA A 310 -2.20 -13.76 -40.15
CA ALA A 310 -1.04 -13.39 -40.95
C ALA A 310 -1.30 -12.08 -41.71
N LEU A 311 -0.34 -11.13 -41.67
CA LEU A 311 -0.48 -9.87 -42.44
C LEU A 311 -0.17 -10.03 -43.94
N GLY A 312 0.44 -11.14 -44.34
CA GLY A 312 0.92 -11.35 -45.71
C GLY A 312 2.23 -10.61 -46.02
N ALA A 313 2.79 -9.90 -45.05
CA ALA A 313 4.09 -9.25 -45.14
C ALA A 313 5.16 -10.10 -44.44
N ARG A 314 6.43 -9.83 -44.73
CA ARG A 314 7.62 -10.48 -44.12
C ARG A 314 8.60 -9.44 -43.63
N VAL A 315 9.33 -9.80 -42.60
CA VAL A 315 10.40 -8.97 -42.04
C VAL A 315 11.71 -9.73 -41.99
N ARG A 316 12.81 -9.00 -42.06
CA ARG A 316 14.18 -9.58 -42.11
C ARG A 316 14.79 -9.59 -40.71
N ASN A 317 15.17 -10.77 -40.24
CA ASN A 317 15.98 -10.93 -39.04
C ASN A 317 17.33 -10.22 -39.22
N PRO A 318 17.68 -9.22 -38.41
CA PRO A 318 18.91 -8.44 -38.63
C PRO A 318 20.18 -9.27 -38.45
N LEU A 319 20.16 -10.35 -37.64
CA LEU A 319 21.32 -11.15 -37.30
C LEU A 319 21.55 -12.34 -38.27
N THR A 320 20.52 -13.04 -38.72
CA THR A 320 20.60 -14.19 -39.62
C THR A 320 20.39 -13.83 -41.08
N GLY A 321 19.67 -12.73 -41.34
CA GLY A 321 19.26 -12.33 -42.69
C GLY A 321 18.00 -13.02 -43.20
N ASP A 322 17.44 -13.96 -42.44
CA ASP A 322 16.26 -14.71 -42.82
C ASP A 322 15.00 -13.84 -42.87
N LEU A 323 14.12 -14.16 -43.81
CA LEU A 323 12.81 -13.54 -43.93
C LEU A 323 11.79 -14.37 -43.16
N VAL A 324 11.13 -13.75 -42.17
CA VAL A 324 10.10 -14.38 -41.34
C VAL A 324 8.74 -13.68 -41.52
N PRO A 325 7.61 -14.43 -41.45
CA PRO A 325 6.27 -13.85 -41.61
C PRO A 325 5.91 -12.91 -40.47
N LEU A 326 5.09 -11.91 -40.79
CA LEU A 326 4.53 -10.93 -39.88
C LEU A 326 3.06 -11.26 -39.58
N TRP A 327 2.72 -11.31 -38.31
CA TRP A 327 1.38 -11.64 -37.79
C TRP A 327 0.80 -10.51 -36.97
N VAL A 328 -0.50 -10.46 -36.83
CA VAL A 328 -1.21 -9.74 -35.77
C VAL A 328 -1.76 -10.77 -34.77
N GLY A 329 -1.54 -10.54 -33.45
CA GLY A 329 -1.98 -11.46 -32.42
C GLY A 329 -2.44 -10.74 -31.16
N ASP A 330 -3.55 -11.19 -30.58
CA ASP A 330 -4.17 -10.53 -29.43
C ASP A 330 -3.41 -10.75 -28.11
N TYR A 331 -2.52 -11.72 -28.04
CA TYR A 331 -1.64 -11.96 -26.89
C TYR A 331 -0.47 -10.97 -26.77
N VAL A 332 -0.27 -10.13 -27.77
CA VAL A 332 0.69 -9.02 -27.77
C VAL A 332 -0.04 -7.74 -27.35
N ILE A 333 0.47 -7.06 -26.32
CA ILE A 333 -0.15 -5.86 -25.77
C ILE A 333 0.58 -4.61 -26.25
N ALA A 334 -0.15 -3.68 -26.86
CA ALA A 334 0.41 -2.45 -27.44
C ALA A 334 1.11 -1.54 -26.41
N GLY A 335 0.67 -1.56 -25.17
CA GLY A 335 1.22 -0.74 -24.08
C GLY A 335 2.46 -1.32 -23.40
N TYR A 336 2.98 -2.47 -23.83
CA TYR A 336 4.22 -3.04 -23.28
C TYR A 336 5.29 -3.11 -24.38
N GLY A 337 6.47 -2.56 -24.09
CA GLY A 337 7.57 -2.48 -25.04
C GLY A 337 7.21 -1.62 -26.26
N THR A 338 7.31 -2.20 -27.45
CA THR A 338 7.05 -1.54 -28.71
C THR A 338 5.70 -1.91 -29.35
N GLY A 339 4.89 -2.73 -28.68
CA GLY A 339 3.68 -3.31 -29.24
C GLY A 339 3.94 -4.35 -30.33
N ALA A 340 5.19 -4.85 -30.42
CA ALA A 340 5.60 -5.91 -31.31
C ALA A 340 6.56 -6.86 -30.58
N VAL A 341 6.48 -8.15 -30.88
CA VAL A 341 7.36 -9.17 -30.31
C VAL A 341 7.97 -10.04 -31.40
N MET A 342 9.22 -10.42 -31.21
CA MET A 342 9.84 -11.50 -31.96
C MET A 342 9.43 -12.82 -31.33
N ALA A 343 8.95 -13.75 -32.14
CA ALA A 343 8.49 -15.05 -31.67
C ALA A 343 9.61 -16.09 -31.78
N VAL A 344 9.84 -16.75 -30.66
CA VAL A 344 10.90 -17.77 -30.49
C VAL A 344 10.31 -19.06 -29.92
N PRO A 345 9.55 -19.84 -30.69
CA PRO A 345 8.76 -20.97 -30.22
C PRO A 345 9.53 -22.03 -29.43
N ALA A 346 10.82 -22.20 -29.70
CA ALA A 346 11.64 -23.12 -28.92
C ALA A 346 11.97 -22.62 -27.51
N HIS A 347 11.75 -21.32 -27.20
CA HIS A 347 12.23 -20.65 -25.98
C HIS A 347 11.18 -19.77 -25.28
N ASP A 348 9.92 -19.73 -25.76
CA ASP A 348 8.77 -19.08 -25.13
C ASP A 348 7.54 -19.95 -25.26
N GLU A 349 6.84 -20.20 -24.13
CA GLU A 349 5.66 -21.11 -24.11
C GLU A 349 4.50 -20.58 -24.92
N ARG A 350 4.27 -19.24 -24.95
CA ARG A 350 3.20 -18.62 -25.71
C ARG A 350 3.45 -18.74 -27.21
N ASP A 351 4.69 -18.47 -27.62
CA ASP A 351 5.12 -18.61 -29.01
C ASP A 351 5.08 -20.07 -29.45
N HIS A 352 5.44 -21.00 -28.56
CA HIS A 352 5.36 -22.43 -28.81
C HIS A 352 3.92 -22.89 -29.07
N ALA A 353 2.97 -22.45 -28.19
CA ALA A 353 1.55 -22.78 -28.37
C ALA A 353 1.00 -22.19 -29.66
N PHE A 354 1.38 -20.97 -30.02
CA PHE A 354 0.99 -20.32 -31.26
C PHE A 354 1.60 -21.04 -32.48
N ALA A 355 2.88 -21.36 -32.43
CA ALA A 355 3.57 -22.05 -33.52
C ALA A 355 2.93 -23.40 -33.83
N LYS A 356 2.52 -24.15 -32.80
CA LYS A 356 1.76 -25.40 -32.97
C LYS A 356 0.39 -25.19 -33.58
N ALA A 357 -0.34 -24.13 -33.16
CA ALA A 357 -1.67 -23.84 -33.67
C ALA A 357 -1.68 -23.41 -35.15
N TYR A 358 -0.61 -22.74 -35.58
CA TYR A 358 -0.50 -22.14 -36.93
C TYR A 358 0.62 -22.74 -37.79
N ASP A 359 1.12 -23.92 -37.45
CA ASP A 359 2.17 -24.67 -38.16
C ASP A 359 3.41 -23.81 -38.49
N GLN A 360 3.87 -23.02 -37.50
CA GLN A 360 5.08 -22.23 -37.63
C GLN A 360 6.31 -23.05 -37.20
N ALA A 361 7.46 -22.76 -37.81
CA ALA A 361 8.73 -23.45 -37.49
C ALA A 361 9.14 -23.25 -36.02
N ILE A 362 9.70 -24.29 -35.39
CA ILE A 362 10.28 -24.28 -34.05
C ILE A 362 11.79 -24.55 -34.19
N VAL A 363 12.60 -23.55 -33.85
CA VAL A 363 14.08 -23.60 -34.05
C VAL A 363 14.78 -23.42 -32.71
N GLN A 364 15.44 -24.48 -32.24
CA GLN A 364 16.23 -24.44 -31.01
C GLN A 364 17.56 -23.73 -31.22
N VAL A 365 17.87 -22.71 -30.42
CA VAL A 365 19.10 -21.91 -30.48
C VAL A 365 19.77 -21.75 -29.11
N VAL A 366 19.19 -22.29 -28.06
CA VAL A 366 19.78 -22.40 -26.73
C VAL A 366 19.62 -23.84 -26.25
N ASP A 367 20.73 -24.48 -25.96
CA ASP A 367 20.74 -25.82 -25.36
C ASP A 367 20.78 -25.74 -23.83
N PRO A 368 20.22 -26.72 -23.11
CA PRO A 368 20.41 -26.85 -21.67
C PRO A 368 21.88 -26.87 -21.29
N PRO A 369 22.24 -26.40 -20.06
CA PRO A 369 23.61 -26.49 -19.58
C PRO A 369 24.13 -27.94 -19.55
N ALA A 370 25.45 -28.13 -19.65
CA ALA A 370 26.07 -29.45 -19.60
C ALA A 370 25.67 -30.20 -18.30
N GLY A 371 25.14 -31.43 -18.48
CA GLY A 371 24.66 -32.28 -17.39
C GLY A 371 23.17 -32.12 -17.05
N ALA A 372 22.47 -31.14 -17.62
CA ALA A 372 21.03 -31.02 -17.51
C ALA A 372 20.30 -32.01 -18.47
N PRO A 373 19.07 -32.43 -18.20
CA PRO A 373 18.27 -33.26 -19.09
C PRO A 373 18.09 -32.60 -20.46
N ALA A 374 18.16 -33.41 -21.54
CA ALA A 374 17.84 -32.93 -22.89
C ALA A 374 16.35 -32.56 -22.98
N VAL A 375 16.02 -31.45 -23.63
CA VAL A 375 14.66 -30.98 -23.85
C VAL A 375 14.27 -31.22 -25.31
N ASN A 376 13.10 -31.81 -25.52
CA ASN A 376 12.50 -31.91 -26.85
C ASN A 376 11.66 -30.64 -27.11
N VAL A 377 12.25 -29.68 -27.80
CA VAL A 377 11.57 -28.38 -28.09
C VAL A 377 10.36 -28.53 -29.00
N MET A 378 10.15 -29.69 -29.62
CA MET A 378 8.91 -29.97 -30.37
C MET A 378 7.74 -30.30 -29.44
N GLU A 379 7.99 -30.70 -28.20
CA GLU A 379 6.98 -31.00 -27.20
C GLU A 379 6.73 -29.82 -26.24
N ALA A 380 7.81 -29.16 -25.77
CA ALA A 380 7.74 -28.03 -24.85
C ALA A 380 8.89 -27.04 -25.09
N ALA A 381 8.65 -25.77 -24.88
CA ALA A 381 9.67 -24.74 -24.96
C ALA A 381 10.73 -24.88 -23.85
N PHE A 382 11.99 -24.62 -24.17
CA PHE A 382 13.08 -24.47 -23.20
C PHE A 382 13.26 -22.99 -22.85
N THR A 383 12.77 -22.58 -21.72
CA THR A 383 12.68 -21.16 -21.32
C THR A 383 13.86 -20.66 -20.48
N ASP A 384 14.65 -21.56 -19.90
CA ASP A 384 15.78 -21.24 -19.04
C ASP A 384 17.01 -20.72 -19.79
N ASP A 385 17.96 -20.17 -19.05
CA ASP A 385 19.30 -19.85 -19.57
C ASP A 385 20.09 -21.13 -19.86
N GLY A 386 20.91 -21.08 -20.88
CA GLY A 386 21.68 -22.23 -21.30
C GLY A 386 22.92 -21.85 -22.12
N VAL A 387 23.26 -22.67 -23.11
CA VAL A 387 24.41 -22.49 -23.98
C VAL A 387 23.92 -22.26 -25.42
N ALA A 388 24.43 -21.21 -26.03
CA ALA A 388 24.07 -20.83 -27.40
C ALA A 388 24.44 -21.92 -28.43
N ARG A 389 23.46 -22.25 -29.27
CA ARG A 389 23.58 -23.17 -30.41
C ARG A 389 23.18 -22.44 -31.68
N TYR A 390 24.11 -21.73 -32.26
CA TYR A 390 23.83 -20.87 -33.41
C TYR A 390 24.25 -21.47 -34.74
N GLY A 391 23.48 -21.12 -35.74
CA GLY A 391 23.77 -21.47 -37.13
C GLY A 391 24.48 -20.35 -37.87
N ARG A 392 23.96 -20.01 -39.06
CA ARG A 392 24.54 -19.01 -39.98
C ARG A 392 24.15 -17.60 -39.56
N PHE A 393 25.09 -16.65 -39.69
CA PHE A 393 24.88 -15.22 -39.45
C PHE A 393 25.17 -14.39 -40.71
N VAL A 394 24.68 -13.15 -40.69
CA VAL A 394 25.08 -12.15 -41.67
C VAL A 394 26.57 -11.82 -41.52
N ARG A 395 27.16 -11.26 -42.55
CA ARG A 395 28.60 -10.90 -42.57
C ARG A 395 28.95 -9.94 -41.45
N GLY A 396 29.96 -10.23 -40.66
CA GLY A 396 30.46 -9.43 -39.54
C GLY A 396 29.84 -9.76 -38.19
N ALA A 397 28.73 -10.51 -38.13
CA ALA A 397 28.11 -10.88 -36.84
C ALA A 397 28.89 -12.02 -36.16
N SER A 398 29.40 -12.97 -36.92
CA SER A 398 30.18 -14.13 -36.44
C SER A 398 31.49 -13.77 -35.72
N ASP A 399 31.95 -12.53 -35.84
CA ASP A 399 33.15 -12.06 -35.14
C ASP A 399 32.89 -11.82 -33.65
N LEU A 400 31.64 -11.47 -33.32
CA LEU A 400 31.23 -11.16 -31.96
C LEU A 400 30.24 -12.17 -31.36
N VAL A 401 29.45 -12.84 -32.19
CA VAL A 401 28.36 -13.76 -31.78
C VAL A 401 28.70 -15.18 -32.27
N ARG A 402 28.77 -16.15 -31.36
CA ARG A 402 29.14 -17.54 -31.68
C ARG A 402 28.44 -18.56 -30.79
N SER A 403 28.36 -19.80 -31.28
CA SER A 403 27.94 -20.95 -30.48
C SER A 403 28.88 -21.22 -29.30
N GLY A 404 28.34 -21.80 -28.23
CA GLY A 404 29.10 -22.11 -27.02
C GLY A 404 29.12 -20.99 -25.98
N MET A 405 28.60 -19.80 -26.30
CA MET A 405 28.39 -18.73 -25.31
C MET A 405 27.28 -19.11 -24.35
N THR A 406 27.38 -18.68 -23.08
CA THR A 406 26.23 -18.69 -22.16
C THR A 406 25.16 -17.72 -22.65
N SER A 407 23.92 -17.95 -22.27
CA SER A 407 22.81 -17.01 -22.60
C SER A 407 23.13 -15.56 -22.22
N ALA A 408 23.76 -15.31 -21.06
CA ALA A 408 24.14 -13.97 -20.62
C ALA A 408 25.25 -13.34 -21.52
N GLU A 409 26.24 -14.11 -21.95
CA GLU A 409 27.28 -13.64 -22.87
C GLU A 409 26.69 -13.35 -24.25
N ALA A 410 25.81 -14.24 -24.74
CA ALA A 410 25.15 -14.09 -26.02
C ALA A 410 24.21 -12.85 -26.05
N ARG A 411 23.45 -12.58 -24.98
CA ARG A 411 22.67 -11.37 -24.86
C ARG A 411 23.53 -10.11 -24.99
N ARG A 412 24.65 -10.03 -24.28
CA ARG A 412 25.59 -8.88 -24.38
C ARG A 412 26.20 -8.74 -25.76
N ALA A 413 26.64 -9.84 -26.33
CA ALA A 413 27.28 -9.84 -27.66
C ALA A 413 26.32 -9.42 -28.77
N ILE A 414 25.10 -9.94 -28.77
CA ILE A 414 24.06 -9.60 -29.77
C ILE A 414 23.61 -8.14 -29.59
N THR A 415 23.35 -7.68 -28.33
CA THR A 415 23.00 -6.29 -28.06
C THR A 415 24.10 -5.34 -28.52
N GLY A 416 25.36 -5.65 -28.21
CA GLY A 416 26.52 -4.86 -28.63
C GLY A 416 26.66 -4.80 -30.17
N TRP A 417 26.51 -5.94 -30.85
CA TRP A 417 26.57 -6.01 -32.31
C TRP A 417 25.43 -5.19 -32.95
N LEU A 418 24.19 -5.31 -32.46
CA LEU A 418 23.05 -4.53 -32.95
C LEU A 418 23.27 -3.02 -32.80
N SER A 419 23.92 -2.60 -31.72
CA SER A 419 24.28 -1.18 -31.52
C SER A 419 25.31 -0.70 -32.53
N ILE A 420 26.32 -1.51 -32.82
CA ILE A 420 27.39 -1.20 -33.79
C ILE A 420 26.82 -1.03 -35.21
N VAL A 421 25.88 -1.92 -35.61
CA VAL A 421 25.28 -1.87 -36.95
C VAL A 421 24.07 -0.96 -37.07
N GLY A 422 23.66 -0.29 -36.00
CA GLY A 422 22.51 0.63 -35.98
C GLY A 422 21.14 -0.05 -36.18
N LYS A 423 21.04 -1.35 -35.82
CA LYS A 423 19.80 -2.15 -35.94
C LYS A 423 19.17 -2.49 -34.59
N GLY A 424 19.53 -1.76 -33.53
CA GLY A 424 19.00 -1.95 -32.20
C GLY A 424 19.98 -1.51 -31.12
N GLY A 425 19.69 -1.87 -29.85
CA GLY A 425 20.57 -1.57 -28.74
C GLY A 425 19.91 -1.82 -27.38
N PRO A 426 20.64 -1.59 -26.28
CA PRO A 426 20.12 -1.80 -24.94
C PRO A 426 18.95 -0.85 -24.66
N ARG A 427 17.93 -1.35 -23.99
CA ARG A 427 16.76 -0.58 -23.61
C ARG A 427 16.24 -1.04 -22.26
N ILE A 428 15.85 -0.08 -21.44
CA ILE A 428 15.08 -0.32 -20.22
C ILE A 428 13.61 0.01 -20.53
N THR A 429 12.72 -0.90 -20.17
CA THR A 429 11.28 -0.71 -20.25
C THR A 429 10.63 -0.99 -18.90
N TYR A 430 9.40 -0.51 -18.74
CA TYR A 430 8.63 -0.67 -17.52
C TYR A 430 7.26 -1.23 -17.84
N ARG A 431 6.70 -2.02 -16.92
CA ARG A 431 5.30 -2.43 -16.98
C ARG A 431 4.39 -1.28 -16.52
N LEU A 432 4.88 -0.45 -15.60
CA LEU A 432 4.23 0.76 -15.14
C LEU A 432 3.86 1.65 -16.33
N ARG A 433 2.64 2.18 -16.31
CA ARG A 433 2.14 3.14 -17.30
C ARG A 433 1.89 4.48 -16.62
N ASP A 434 1.82 5.55 -17.43
CA ASP A 434 1.47 6.87 -16.92
C ASP A 434 0.08 6.83 -16.29
N TRP A 435 -0.08 7.58 -15.23
CA TRP A 435 -1.30 7.59 -14.43
C TRP A 435 -2.41 8.37 -15.12
N VAL A 436 -3.53 7.71 -15.42
CA VAL A 436 -4.75 8.35 -15.95
C VAL A 436 -5.34 9.21 -14.85
N PHE A 437 -5.23 10.53 -14.99
CA PHE A 437 -5.48 11.47 -13.91
C PHE A 437 -6.85 12.15 -13.94
N SER A 438 -7.51 12.27 -15.09
CA SER A 438 -8.84 12.90 -15.16
C SER A 438 -9.99 11.92 -14.91
N ARG A 439 -11.05 12.42 -14.24
CA ARG A 439 -12.29 11.70 -13.96
C ARG A 439 -13.48 12.51 -14.44
N GLN A 440 -14.43 11.85 -15.09
CA GLN A 440 -15.67 12.41 -15.64
C GLN A 440 -16.77 12.41 -14.56
N ARG A 441 -16.48 13.04 -13.42
CA ARG A 441 -17.40 13.10 -12.28
C ARG A 441 -17.44 14.48 -11.66
N TYR A 442 -18.46 14.71 -10.82
CA TYR A 442 -18.67 15.96 -10.13
C TYR A 442 -17.82 16.07 -8.86
N TRP A 443 -17.87 15.06 -7.98
CA TRP A 443 -17.28 15.13 -6.64
C TRP A 443 -15.80 14.77 -6.64
N GLY A 444 -14.96 15.75 -6.95
CA GLY A 444 -13.49 15.67 -7.03
C GLY A 444 -12.88 17.06 -7.14
N GLU A 445 -11.58 17.20 -6.95
CA GLU A 445 -10.88 18.46 -7.14
C GLU A 445 -10.94 18.88 -8.62
N PRO A 446 -11.44 20.11 -8.94
CA PRO A 446 -11.39 20.61 -10.30
C PRO A 446 -9.95 20.74 -10.80
N ILE A 447 -9.71 20.33 -12.04
CA ILE A 447 -8.39 20.52 -12.68
C ILE A 447 -8.25 21.99 -13.04
N PRO A 448 -7.21 22.71 -12.55
CA PRO A 448 -7.10 24.17 -12.66
C PRO A 448 -6.60 24.61 -14.05
N ILE A 449 -7.34 24.25 -15.10
CA ILE A 449 -7.03 24.53 -16.50
C ILE A 449 -8.26 25.12 -17.20
N TYR A 450 -8.03 26.01 -18.14
CA TYR A 450 -9.04 26.46 -19.08
C TYR A 450 -8.48 26.52 -20.52
N PHE A 451 -9.37 26.63 -21.51
CA PHE A 451 -9.03 26.56 -22.91
C PHE A 451 -9.67 27.74 -23.67
N PRO A 452 -9.02 28.28 -24.72
CA PRO A 452 -9.66 29.25 -25.61
C PRO A 452 -10.91 28.66 -26.29
N VAL A 453 -11.89 29.52 -26.53
CA VAL A 453 -13.14 29.15 -27.21
C VAL A 453 -13.35 30.08 -28.40
N THR A 454 -13.62 29.52 -29.56
CA THR A 454 -14.11 30.23 -30.73
C THR A 454 -15.62 30.07 -30.82
N CYS A 455 -16.35 31.16 -30.87
CA CYS A 455 -17.82 31.23 -31.05
C CYS A 455 -18.21 32.57 -31.62
N ASP A 456 -19.34 32.63 -32.31
CA ASP A 456 -19.91 33.89 -32.86
C ASP A 456 -20.81 34.59 -31.85
N GLY A 457 -21.34 33.86 -30.87
CA GLY A 457 -22.24 34.32 -29.82
C GLY A 457 -21.75 33.99 -28.42
N ASP A 458 -22.71 33.82 -27.50
CA ASP A 458 -22.45 33.40 -26.13
C ASP A 458 -22.51 31.85 -26.06
N PRO A 459 -21.39 31.16 -25.79
CA PRO A 459 -21.35 29.69 -25.76
C PRO A 459 -22.20 29.07 -24.62
N ARG A 460 -22.74 29.89 -23.72
CA ARG A 460 -23.63 29.46 -22.62
C ARG A 460 -25.09 29.30 -23.10
N VAL A 461 -25.42 29.93 -24.25
CA VAL A 461 -26.78 29.85 -24.80
C VAL A 461 -26.98 28.49 -25.46
N PRO A 462 -28.04 27.72 -25.12
CA PRO A 462 -28.29 26.44 -25.74
C PRO A 462 -28.49 26.56 -27.26
N GLY A 463 -27.73 25.78 -28.02
CA GLY A 463 -27.80 25.76 -29.50
C GLY A 463 -26.75 26.64 -30.17
N GLU A 464 -26.07 27.51 -29.47
CA GLU A 464 -24.96 28.28 -30.03
C GLU A 464 -23.77 27.36 -30.37
N ALA A 465 -23.19 27.58 -31.56
CA ALA A 465 -22.04 26.81 -31.99
C ALA A 465 -20.76 27.38 -31.39
N TYR A 466 -19.96 26.51 -30.84
CA TYR A 466 -18.63 26.86 -30.32
C TYR A 466 -17.60 25.76 -30.57
N THR A 467 -16.32 26.14 -30.57
CA THR A 467 -15.19 25.21 -30.62
C THR A 467 -14.27 25.50 -29.43
N ILE A 468 -13.99 24.48 -28.62
CA ILE A 468 -13.01 24.57 -27.53
C ILE A 468 -11.67 24.04 -28.04
N HIS A 469 -10.60 24.83 -27.87
CA HIS A 469 -9.26 24.52 -28.32
C HIS A 469 -8.49 23.76 -27.24
N TYR A 470 -8.84 22.49 -27.06
CA TYR A 470 -8.24 21.62 -26.02
C TYR A 470 -6.74 21.42 -26.18
N GLU A 471 -6.17 21.68 -27.35
CA GLU A 471 -4.73 21.64 -27.63
C GLU A 471 -3.96 22.85 -27.04
N GLN A 472 -4.68 23.83 -26.49
CA GLN A 472 -4.10 25.06 -25.91
C GLN A 472 -4.49 25.21 -24.43
N PRO A 473 -4.03 24.31 -23.54
CA PRO A 473 -4.34 24.38 -22.12
C PRO A 473 -3.67 25.61 -21.48
N ILE A 474 -4.44 26.38 -20.73
CA ILE A 474 -3.97 27.56 -20.00
C ILE A 474 -4.15 27.28 -18.51
N PRO A 475 -3.09 27.38 -17.68
CA PRO A 475 -3.20 27.21 -16.23
C PRO A 475 -3.98 28.35 -15.59
N VAL A 476 -4.82 28.03 -14.61
CA VAL A 476 -5.47 29.04 -13.76
C VAL A 476 -4.39 29.76 -12.94
N PRO A 477 -4.37 31.10 -12.91
CA PRO A 477 -3.42 31.87 -12.11
C PRO A 477 -3.48 31.50 -10.62
N MET A 478 -2.33 31.54 -9.93
CA MET A 478 -2.24 31.14 -8.53
C MET A 478 -3.14 31.95 -7.59
N GLU A 479 -3.35 33.21 -7.91
CA GLU A 479 -4.21 34.15 -7.18
C GLU A 479 -5.71 33.84 -7.31
N GLU A 480 -6.10 33.07 -8.33
CA GLU A 480 -7.46 32.65 -8.57
C GLU A 480 -7.77 31.26 -7.93
N LEU A 481 -6.73 30.59 -7.38
CA LEU A 481 -6.95 29.33 -6.70
C LEU A 481 -7.52 29.52 -5.28
N PRO A 482 -8.41 28.65 -4.83
CA PRO A 482 -8.85 27.41 -5.47
C PRO A 482 -9.94 27.64 -6.52
N LEU A 483 -9.82 26.96 -7.65
CA LEU A 483 -10.96 26.76 -8.54
C LEU A 483 -11.96 25.83 -7.82
N ARG A 484 -13.17 26.35 -7.54
CA ARG A 484 -14.18 25.61 -6.77
C ARG A 484 -15.20 24.94 -7.67
N LEU A 485 -15.78 23.85 -7.18
CA LEU A 485 -16.94 23.21 -7.83
C LEU A 485 -18.14 24.15 -7.85
N PRO A 486 -18.90 24.20 -8.96
CA PRO A 486 -20.22 24.84 -8.98
C PRO A 486 -21.23 23.98 -8.22
N VAL A 487 -22.29 24.60 -7.73
CA VAL A 487 -23.44 23.85 -7.21
C VAL A 487 -24.21 23.29 -8.41
N LEU A 488 -24.40 21.97 -8.43
CA LEU A 488 -25.20 21.28 -9.45
C LEU A 488 -26.34 20.53 -8.78
N ASP A 489 -27.57 20.73 -9.31
CA ASP A 489 -28.74 19.96 -8.89
C ASP A 489 -28.70 18.53 -9.44
N ASP A 490 -28.21 18.36 -10.67
CA ASP A 490 -27.98 17.04 -11.29
C ASP A 490 -26.51 16.81 -11.58
N PHE A 491 -25.87 16.11 -10.66
CA PHE A 491 -24.46 15.68 -10.76
C PHE A 491 -24.29 14.19 -11.11
N ARG A 492 -25.40 13.49 -11.45
CA ARG A 492 -25.36 12.06 -11.80
C ARG A 492 -24.45 11.84 -13.00
N PRO A 493 -23.69 10.72 -13.02
CA PRO A 493 -22.91 10.33 -14.17
C PRO A 493 -23.82 10.22 -15.41
N GLY A 494 -23.31 10.68 -16.55
CA GLY A 494 -23.97 10.53 -17.84
C GLY A 494 -23.19 9.54 -18.72
N THR A 495 -23.75 9.27 -19.90
CA THR A 495 -23.05 8.52 -20.95
C THR A 495 -22.06 9.41 -21.71
N ASP A 496 -22.12 10.73 -21.51
CA ASP A 496 -21.23 11.70 -22.13
C ASP A 496 -19.88 11.76 -21.38
N PRO A 497 -18.77 11.47 -22.05
CA PRO A 497 -17.43 11.50 -21.45
C PRO A 497 -16.94 12.90 -21.07
N VAL A 498 -17.67 13.96 -21.34
CA VAL A 498 -17.32 15.34 -20.93
C VAL A 498 -17.54 15.55 -19.42
N GLY A 499 -18.36 14.74 -18.79
CA GLY A 499 -18.62 14.78 -17.35
C GLY A 499 -19.70 15.79 -16.92
N PRO A 500 -20.18 15.65 -15.65
CA PRO A 500 -21.30 16.48 -15.13
C PRO A 500 -21.02 17.97 -15.07
N LEU A 501 -19.78 18.40 -14.87
CA LEU A 501 -19.41 19.82 -14.81
C LEU A 501 -19.71 20.58 -16.11
N ALA A 502 -19.81 19.88 -17.22
CA ALA A 502 -20.24 20.47 -18.50
C ALA A 502 -21.68 21.02 -18.48
N ARG A 503 -22.51 20.55 -17.51
CA ARG A 503 -23.91 20.99 -17.34
C ARG A 503 -24.03 22.31 -16.57
N ALA A 504 -22.92 22.90 -16.15
CA ALA A 504 -22.86 24.23 -15.51
C ALA A 504 -22.28 25.26 -16.48
N PRO A 505 -23.04 25.76 -17.50
CA PRO A 505 -22.49 26.63 -18.54
C PRO A 505 -21.91 27.92 -17.98
N ASP A 506 -22.52 28.53 -16.95
CA ASP A 506 -22.04 29.75 -16.31
C ASP A 506 -20.73 29.56 -15.52
N TRP A 507 -20.47 28.35 -15.04
CA TRP A 507 -19.19 27.99 -14.43
C TRP A 507 -18.16 27.59 -15.50
N ARG A 508 -18.58 26.84 -16.51
CA ARG A 508 -17.72 26.30 -17.57
C ARG A 508 -17.15 27.41 -18.44
N PHE A 509 -17.99 28.34 -18.90
CA PHE A 509 -17.61 29.40 -19.82
C PHE A 509 -17.50 30.74 -19.10
N PHE A 510 -16.42 31.47 -19.42
CA PHE A 510 -16.20 32.83 -18.92
C PHE A 510 -15.52 33.68 -19.98
N GLN A 511 -15.62 35.00 -19.82
CA GLN A 511 -15.01 35.94 -20.71
C GLN A 511 -13.86 36.69 -20.00
N GLN A 512 -12.73 36.81 -20.68
CA GLN A 512 -11.59 37.61 -20.23
C GLN A 512 -11.02 38.35 -21.42
N ASP A 513 -10.81 39.67 -21.27
CA ASP A 513 -10.33 40.57 -22.35
C ASP A 513 -11.10 40.42 -23.67
N GLY A 514 -12.41 40.27 -23.61
CA GLY A 514 -13.31 40.11 -24.74
C GLY A 514 -13.23 38.77 -25.46
N ARG A 515 -12.50 37.78 -24.93
CA ARG A 515 -12.39 36.42 -25.47
C ARG A 515 -13.08 35.42 -24.56
N TRP A 516 -13.67 34.40 -25.17
CA TRP A 516 -14.30 33.29 -24.45
C TRP A 516 -13.28 32.21 -24.11
N TYR A 517 -13.45 31.66 -22.93
CA TYR A 517 -12.69 30.50 -22.42
C TYR A 517 -13.62 29.47 -21.79
N ALA A 518 -13.18 28.21 -21.80
CA ALA A 518 -13.89 27.11 -21.16
C ALA A 518 -13.00 26.43 -20.12
N ARG A 519 -13.47 26.27 -18.89
CA ARG A 519 -12.77 25.50 -17.86
C ARG A 519 -12.79 24.01 -18.18
N GLU A 520 -11.76 23.30 -17.72
CA GLU A 520 -11.75 21.84 -17.77
C GLU A 520 -12.93 21.29 -16.94
N THR A 521 -13.66 20.32 -17.50
CA THR A 521 -14.85 19.74 -16.92
C THR A 521 -14.61 18.39 -16.23
N ASN A 522 -13.40 17.86 -16.35
CA ASN A 522 -12.97 16.70 -15.58
C ASN A 522 -12.44 17.12 -14.22
N THR A 523 -12.54 16.22 -13.24
CA THR A 523 -11.95 16.36 -11.91
C THR A 523 -10.74 15.46 -11.75
N MET A 524 -9.93 15.72 -10.72
CA MET A 524 -8.83 14.86 -10.31
C MET A 524 -9.39 13.57 -9.67
N PRO A 525 -8.63 12.46 -9.66
CA PRO A 525 -9.01 11.27 -8.91
C PRO A 525 -8.93 11.56 -7.40
N GLN A 526 -9.67 10.82 -6.57
CA GLN A 526 -9.60 10.96 -5.10
C GLN A 526 -8.17 10.83 -4.55
N TRP A 527 -7.33 10.03 -5.20
CA TRP A 527 -5.93 9.85 -4.81
C TRP A 527 -5.09 11.13 -4.90
N ALA A 528 -5.52 12.13 -5.65
CA ALA A 528 -4.80 13.41 -5.74
C ALA A 528 -4.70 14.11 -4.38
N GLY A 529 -5.82 14.23 -3.67
CA GLY A 529 -5.85 14.76 -2.30
C GLY A 529 -5.02 13.93 -1.34
N SER A 530 -5.12 12.60 -1.40
CA SER A 530 -4.39 11.72 -0.48
C SER A 530 -2.87 11.62 -0.76
N CYS A 531 -2.37 12.10 -1.90
CA CYS A 531 -0.94 12.05 -2.23
C CYS A 531 -0.04 12.92 -1.36
N TRP A 532 -0.55 13.91 -0.63
CA TRP A 532 0.26 14.91 0.07
C TRP A 532 -0.26 15.33 1.45
N TYR A 533 -1.35 14.75 1.96
CA TYR A 533 -2.00 15.13 3.21
C TYR A 533 -1.08 15.09 4.43
N TYR A 534 -0.12 14.17 4.47
CA TYR A 534 0.91 14.10 5.50
C TYR A 534 1.77 15.38 5.58
N LEU A 535 1.94 16.09 4.48
CA LEU A 535 2.59 17.41 4.45
C LEU A 535 1.64 18.52 4.94
N ARG A 536 0.35 18.44 4.61
CA ARG A 536 -0.61 19.45 5.05
C ARG A 536 -0.83 19.43 6.55
N TYR A 537 -0.78 18.25 7.19
CA TYR A 537 -0.84 18.17 8.65
C TYR A 537 0.26 18.94 9.39
N LEU A 538 1.37 19.23 8.74
CA LEU A 538 2.46 20.03 9.32
C LEU A 538 2.02 21.46 9.64
N ASP A 539 1.12 22.03 8.80
CA ASP A 539 0.72 23.43 8.88
C ASP A 539 -0.67 23.64 8.21
N PRO A 540 -1.73 23.01 8.74
CA PRO A 540 -3.02 22.91 8.03
C PRO A 540 -3.74 24.23 7.83
N HIS A 541 -3.46 25.25 8.66
CA HIS A 541 -4.10 26.56 8.60
C HIS A 541 -3.29 27.62 7.86
N ASN A 542 -2.18 27.24 7.20
CA ASN A 542 -1.37 28.17 6.43
C ASN A 542 -2.06 28.51 5.10
N GLU A 543 -2.49 29.76 4.96
CA GLU A 543 -3.16 30.25 3.76
C GLU A 543 -2.18 30.69 2.66
N LEU A 544 -0.92 30.97 3.05
CA LEU A 544 0.09 31.51 2.14
C LEU A 544 0.95 30.43 1.48
N LYS A 545 1.09 29.28 2.12
CA LYS A 545 1.90 28.14 1.66
C LYS A 545 1.20 26.83 1.96
N ALA A 546 1.50 25.79 1.21
CA ALA A 546 1.00 24.45 1.48
C ALA A 546 1.45 23.94 2.87
N TRP A 547 2.65 24.30 3.30
CA TRP A 547 3.23 24.17 4.64
C TRP A 547 4.38 25.14 4.81
N SER A 548 4.76 25.46 6.04
CA SER A 548 5.97 26.24 6.33
C SER A 548 7.20 25.33 6.36
N GLN A 549 8.35 25.85 5.94
CA GLN A 549 9.60 25.10 5.99
C GLN A 549 10.00 24.74 7.43
N ALA A 550 9.70 25.62 8.40
CA ALA A 550 9.95 25.34 9.80
C ALA A 550 9.15 24.13 10.30
N SER A 551 7.86 24.04 9.96
CA SER A 551 7.03 22.87 10.33
C SER A 551 7.50 21.59 9.62
N TYR A 552 8.00 21.71 8.38
CA TYR A 552 8.61 20.59 7.68
C TYR A 552 9.86 20.07 8.42
N ASP A 553 10.78 20.98 8.77
CA ASP A 553 12.02 20.66 9.46
C ASP A 553 11.79 20.10 10.87
N ASP A 554 10.68 20.49 11.50
CA ASP A 554 10.29 19.99 12.82
C ASP A 554 9.78 18.55 12.79
N TRP A 555 9.06 18.14 11.76
CA TRP A 555 8.26 16.91 11.82
C TRP A 555 8.60 15.87 10.75
N MET A 556 9.06 16.25 9.54
CA MET A 556 9.37 15.27 8.49
C MET A 556 10.71 14.55 8.73
N PRO A 557 10.87 13.35 8.15
CA PRO A 557 9.86 12.51 7.50
C PRO A 557 8.88 11.90 8.50
N VAL A 558 7.80 11.26 8.01
CA VAL A 558 6.90 10.45 8.84
C VAL A 558 7.67 9.25 9.39
N ASP A 559 7.72 9.10 10.72
CA ASP A 559 8.52 8.05 11.37
C ASP A 559 7.83 6.69 11.34
N LEU A 560 6.50 6.65 11.55
CA LEU A 560 5.69 5.45 11.54
C LEU A 560 4.38 5.72 10.79
N TYR A 561 4.12 4.93 9.76
CA TYR A 561 2.90 4.96 8.98
C TYR A 561 2.18 3.62 9.08
N VAL A 562 0.91 3.62 9.47
CA VAL A 562 0.11 2.40 9.63
C VAL A 562 -1.11 2.45 8.72
N GLY A 563 -1.38 1.36 8.00
CA GLY A 563 -2.54 1.27 7.13
C GLY A 563 -2.63 0.01 6.31
N GLY A 564 -3.68 -0.11 5.48
CA GLY A 564 -4.00 -1.31 4.74
C GLY A 564 -2.98 -1.68 3.65
N GLY A 565 -2.71 -2.97 3.49
CA GLY A 565 -1.76 -3.49 2.48
C GLY A 565 -2.28 -3.42 1.03
N GLU A 566 -3.57 -3.13 0.83
CA GLU A 566 -4.20 -2.87 -0.48
C GLU A 566 -3.67 -1.61 -1.15
N HIS A 567 -3.20 -0.65 -0.37
CA HIS A 567 -2.67 0.62 -0.87
C HIS A 567 -1.24 0.55 -1.44
N ALA A 568 -0.63 -0.63 -1.45
CA ALA A 568 0.76 -0.83 -1.89
C ALA A 568 1.06 -0.22 -3.28
N VAL A 569 0.20 -0.47 -4.26
CA VAL A 569 0.34 0.02 -5.65
C VAL A 569 -0.65 1.13 -6.02
N LEU A 570 -1.42 1.61 -5.03
CA LEU A 570 -2.34 2.73 -5.14
C LEU A 570 -1.75 3.96 -4.46
N HIS A 571 -2.33 4.36 -3.31
CA HIS A 571 -1.93 5.54 -2.55
C HIS A 571 -0.43 5.63 -2.29
N LEU A 572 0.22 4.55 -1.83
CA LEU A 572 1.64 4.58 -1.48
C LEU A 572 2.54 4.87 -2.68
N LEU A 573 2.24 4.31 -3.85
CA LEU A 573 3.00 4.53 -5.05
C LEU A 573 2.84 5.98 -5.55
N TYR A 574 1.61 6.49 -5.57
CA TYR A 574 1.29 7.84 -6.01
C TYR A 574 1.83 8.92 -5.05
N ALA A 575 1.73 8.69 -3.74
CA ALA A 575 2.30 9.59 -2.73
C ALA A 575 3.82 9.70 -2.86
N ARG A 576 4.53 8.57 -3.07
CA ARG A 576 5.97 8.56 -3.34
C ARG A 576 6.33 9.32 -4.62
N PHE A 577 5.56 9.16 -5.68
CA PHE A 577 5.75 9.88 -6.93
C PHE A 577 5.62 11.39 -6.72
N TRP A 578 4.53 11.85 -6.13
CA TRP A 578 4.32 13.28 -5.86
C TRP A 578 5.41 13.85 -4.95
N HIS A 579 5.77 13.11 -3.91
CA HIS A 579 6.84 13.53 -2.99
C HIS A 579 8.19 13.70 -3.70
N LYS A 580 8.54 12.77 -4.60
CA LYS A 580 9.77 12.88 -5.41
C LYS A 580 9.75 14.09 -6.35
N VAL A 581 8.60 14.43 -6.91
CA VAL A 581 8.45 15.66 -7.71
C VAL A 581 8.65 16.89 -6.82
N LEU A 582 8.05 16.91 -5.63
CA LEU A 582 8.22 17.99 -4.66
C LEU A 582 9.68 18.10 -4.17
N PHE A 583 10.38 16.97 -4.04
CA PHE A 583 11.82 16.95 -3.76
C PHE A 583 12.64 17.58 -4.89
N ASP A 584 12.35 17.26 -6.14
CA ASP A 584 13.07 17.78 -7.30
C ASP A 584 12.84 19.29 -7.53
N ILE A 585 11.72 19.83 -7.06
CA ILE A 585 11.48 21.29 -7.07
C ILE A 585 11.98 22.00 -5.80
N GLY A 586 12.56 21.26 -4.85
CA GLY A 586 13.21 21.82 -3.67
C GLY A 586 12.26 22.30 -2.56
N VAL A 587 10.99 21.87 -2.56
CA VAL A 587 10.01 22.24 -1.52
C VAL A 587 9.92 21.22 -0.37
N VAL A 588 10.46 20.03 -0.57
CA VAL A 588 10.73 19.04 0.48
C VAL A 588 12.20 18.63 0.44
N LYS A 589 12.73 18.14 1.56
CA LYS A 589 14.17 17.81 1.71
C LYS A 589 14.45 16.31 1.62
N ASP A 590 13.46 15.49 1.89
CA ASP A 590 13.58 14.03 1.90
C ASP A 590 13.11 13.47 0.57
N ALA A 591 13.76 12.42 0.06
CA ALA A 591 13.38 11.78 -1.19
C ALA A 591 12.18 10.84 -1.03
N GLU A 592 11.89 10.41 0.21
CA GLU A 592 10.78 9.52 0.57
C GLU A 592 9.97 10.09 1.73
N PRO A 593 8.64 9.99 1.70
CA PRO A 593 7.79 10.59 2.72
C PRO A 593 7.68 9.78 4.01
N PHE A 594 7.77 8.45 3.92
CA PHE A 594 7.44 7.52 5.01
C PHE A 594 8.64 6.62 5.32
N HIS A 595 9.21 6.73 6.52
CA HIS A 595 10.37 5.94 6.93
C HIS A 595 9.99 4.48 7.18
N LYS A 596 9.06 4.24 8.12
CA LYS A 596 8.59 2.91 8.47
C LYS A 596 7.12 2.73 8.14
N LEU A 597 6.80 1.65 7.43
CA LEU A 597 5.42 1.25 7.11
C LEU A 597 5.07 -0.06 7.82
N VAL A 598 3.86 -0.10 8.38
CA VAL A 598 3.31 -1.32 8.98
C VAL A 598 1.89 -1.52 8.46
N HIS A 599 1.59 -2.75 8.01
CA HIS A 599 0.24 -3.11 7.64
C HIS A 599 -0.50 -3.73 8.81
N GLN A 600 -1.72 -3.27 9.01
CA GLN A 600 -2.67 -3.98 9.85
C GLN A 600 -3.33 -5.10 9.06
N GLY A 601 -3.66 -6.20 9.73
CA GLY A 601 -4.47 -7.27 9.20
C GLY A 601 -5.93 -6.84 9.03
N MET A 602 -6.69 -7.59 8.25
CA MET A 602 -8.12 -7.34 8.11
C MET A 602 -8.88 -8.03 9.23
N ILE A 603 -9.78 -7.30 9.90
CA ILE A 603 -10.77 -7.92 10.79
C ILE A 603 -11.97 -8.38 9.95
N LEU A 604 -12.18 -9.69 9.93
CA LEU A 604 -13.31 -10.32 9.27
C LEU A 604 -14.55 -10.31 10.17
N GLY A 605 -15.73 -10.49 9.59
CA GLY A 605 -16.96 -10.72 10.35
C GLY A 605 -16.92 -12.06 11.11
N GLU A 606 -17.90 -12.30 11.98
CA GLU A 606 -18.00 -13.54 12.76
C GLU A 606 -18.12 -14.80 11.85
N ASN A 607 -18.58 -14.61 10.62
CA ASN A 607 -18.69 -15.65 9.57
C ASN A 607 -17.38 -15.89 8.79
N ASN A 608 -16.26 -15.31 9.22
CA ASN A 608 -14.96 -15.41 8.55
C ASN A 608 -14.89 -14.75 7.14
N GLU A 609 -15.83 -13.87 6.82
CA GLU A 609 -15.86 -13.14 5.57
C GLU A 609 -15.56 -11.66 5.77
N LYS A 610 -15.07 -10.99 4.71
CA LYS A 610 -14.85 -9.52 4.73
C LYS A 610 -16.15 -8.82 5.12
N MET A 611 -16.07 -7.90 6.09
CA MET A 611 -17.21 -7.08 6.49
C MET A 611 -17.64 -6.18 5.34
N SER A 612 -18.92 -6.21 5.01
CA SER A 612 -19.52 -5.28 4.06
C SER A 612 -21.00 -5.02 4.38
N LYS A 613 -21.46 -3.81 4.06
CA LYS A 613 -22.88 -3.46 4.24
C LYS A 613 -23.82 -4.33 3.40
N ALA A 614 -23.38 -4.71 2.21
CA ALA A 614 -24.15 -5.56 1.32
C ALA A 614 -24.35 -6.98 1.87
N ARG A 615 -23.43 -7.47 2.70
CA ARG A 615 -23.51 -8.78 3.35
C ARG A 615 -24.20 -8.74 4.71
N GLY A 616 -24.46 -7.54 5.26
CA GLY A 616 -25.11 -7.37 6.57
C GLY A 616 -24.29 -7.88 7.76
N ASN A 617 -22.97 -8.07 7.60
CA ASN A 617 -22.07 -8.62 8.62
C ASN A 617 -21.16 -7.56 9.26
N VAL A 618 -21.48 -6.27 9.09
CA VAL A 618 -20.75 -5.16 9.68
C VAL A 618 -21.09 -5.04 11.17
N VAL A 619 -20.06 -4.98 12.01
CA VAL A 619 -20.19 -4.69 13.44
C VAL A 619 -19.89 -3.22 13.69
N ASN A 620 -20.86 -2.50 14.28
CA ASN A 620 -20.70 -1.08 14.58
C ASN A 620 -19.94 -0.89 15.90
N PRO A 621 -18.84 -0.13 15.93
CA PRO A 621 -18.11 0.14 17.18
C PRO A 621 -18.95 0.83 18.24
N ASP A 622 -19.95 1.66 17.88
CA ASP A 622 -20.84 2.31 18.84
C ASP A 622 -21.62 1.30 19.70
N ASP A 623 -22.02 0.14 19.11
CA ASP A 623 -22.75 -0.89 19.85
C ASP A 623 -21.84 -1.61 20.84
N ILE A 624 -20.58 -1.84 20.45
CA ILE A 624 -19.58 -2.44 21.31
C ILE A 624 -19.18 -1.51 22.45
N VAL A 625 -18.96 -0.22 22.16
CA VAL A 625 -18.65 0.80 23.17
C VAL A 625 -19.78 0.92 24.17
N ARG A 626 -21.04 0.90 23.72
CA ARG A 626 -22.20 0.95 24.62
C ARG A 626 -22.30 -0.27 25.54
N ALA A 627 -21.96 -1.45 25.01
CA ALA A 627 -22.07 -2.72 25.76
C ALA A 627 -20.89 -2.96 26.70
N PHE A 628 -19.68 -2.62 26.31
CA PHE A 628 -18.45 -3.01 27.01
C PHE A 628 -17.52 -1.86 27.39
N GLY A 629 -17.67 -0.68 26.79
CA GLY A 629 -16.78 0.47 26.89
C GLY A 629 -15.74 0.54 25.78
N ALA A 630 -15.22 1.75 25.53
CA ALA A 630 -14.20 2.02 24.52
C ALA A 630 -12.87 1.36 24.87
N ASP A 631 -12.46 1.41 26.14
CA ASP A 631 -11.21 0.77 26.60
C ASP A 631 -11.24 -0.74 26.42
N ALA A 632 -12.39 -1.39 26.58
CA ALA A 632 -12.53 -2.81 26.33
C ALA A 632 -12.43 -3.16 24.84
N LEU A 633 -12.99 -2.34 23.95
CA LEU A 633 -12.87 -2.50 22.51
C LEU A 633 -11.41 -2.36 22.07
N ARG A 634 -10.74 -1.27 22.47
CA ARG A 634 -9.32 -1.02 22.16
C ARG A 634 -8.41 -2.18 22.59
N ALA A 635 -8.52 -2.58 23.86
CA ALA A 635 -7.72 -3.67 24.39
C ALA A 635 -8.04 -5.02 23.72
N TYR A 636 -9.30 -5.26 23.33
CA TYR A 636 -9.70 -6.47 22.64
C TYR A 636 -9.11 -6.56 21.23
N GLU A 637 -9.19 -5.51 20.42
CA GLU A 637 -8.60 -5.47 19.09
C GLU A 637 -7.10 -5.76 19.11
N MET A 638 -6.41 -5.21 20.10
CA MET A 638 -4.96 -5.45 20.28
C MET A 638 -4.63 -6.84 20.84
N PHE A 639 -5.58 -7.48 21.51
CA PHE A 639 -5.40 -8.81 22.11
C PHE A 639 -5.72 -9.97 21.18
N MET A 640 -6.57 -9.75 20.17
CA MET A 640 -7.06 -10.82 19.26
C MET A 640 -5.93 -11.59 18.56
N GLY A 641 -4.77 -11.00 18.35
CA GLY A 641 -3.61 -11.60 17.67
C GLY A 641 -2.57 -10.57 17.23
N PRO A 642 -1.53 -10.99 16.51
CA PRO A 642 -0.57 -10.07 15.91
C PRO A 642 -1.24 -9.04 15.00
N LEU A 643 -0.76 -7.79 15.02
CA LEU A 643 -1.37 -6.67 14.27
C LEU A 643 -1.50 -6.97 12.76
N GLU A 644 -0.52 -7.62 12.17
CA GLU A 644 -0.43 -7.86 10.73
C GLU A 644 -1.31 -9.03 10.22
N GLN A 645 -1.87 -9.83 11.14
CA GLN A 645 -2.65 -11.01 10.78
C GLN A 645 -4.11 -10.71 10.54
N VAL A 646 -4.70 -11.38 9.56
CA VAL A 646 -6.15 -11.42 9.36
C VAL A 646 -6.80 -12.19 10.50
N LYS A 647 -7.86 -11.64 11.11
CA LYS A 647 -8.50 -12.15 12.33
C LYS A 647 -10.03 -12.10 12.22
N PRO A 648 -10.77 -13.17 12.62
CA PRO A 648 -12.23 -13.10 12.72
C PRO A 648 -12.64 -12.34 13.98
N TRP A 649 -13.62 -11.45 13.86
CA TRP A 649 -14.29 -10.83 15.00
C TRP A 649 -15.10 -11.86 15.80
N GLN A 650 -15.05 -11.75 17.12
CA GLN A 650 -15.83 -12.59 18.03
C GLN A 650 -16.36 -11.73 19.20
N THR A 651 -17.60 -11.31 19.13
CA THR A 651 -18.20 -10.40 20.12
C THR A 651 -18.12 -10.94 21.55
N ASN A 652 -18.33 -12.23 21.75
CA ASN A 652 -18.32 -12.85 23.09
C ASN A 652 -16.92 -12.86 23.73
N ALA A 653 -15.84 -12.80 22.95
CA ALA A 653 -14.48 -12.84 23.47
C ALA A 653 -14.06 -11.54 24.20
N ILE A 654 -14.72 -10.42 23.90
CA ILE A 654 -14.47 -9.12 24.56
C ILE A 654 -14.77 -9.15 26.05
N GLU A 655 -15.69 -10.00 26.51
CA GLU A 655 -15.99 -10.16 27.93
C GLU A 655 -14.77 -10.55 28.75
N GLY A 656 -13.87 -11.34 28.19
CA GLY A 656 -12.61 -11.71 28.84
C GLY A 656 -11.73 -10.50 29.13
N VAL A 657 -11.62 -9.60 28.18
CA VAL A 657 -10.87 -8.34 28.30
C VAL A 657 -11.59 -7.41 29.28
N ARG A 658 -12.91 -7.30 29.21
CA ARG A 658 -13.67 -6.50 30.16
C ARG A 658 -13.43 -6.96 31.61
N ARG A 659 -13.47 -8.26 31.90
CA ARG A 659 -13.16 -8.81 33.23
C ARG A 659 -11.72 -8.51 33.68
N PHE A 660 -10.78 -8.46 32.75
CA PHE A 660 -9.40 -8.03 33.04
C PHE A 660 -9.35 -6.56 33.50
N LEU A 661 -10.05 -5.64 32.81
CA LEU A 661 -10.12 -4.22 33.19
C LEU A 661 -10.85 -4.05 34.53
N ASP A 662 -11.97 -4.75 34.78
CA ASP A 662 -12.68 -4.72 36.07
C ASP A 662 -11.76 -5.20 37.21
N ARG A 663 -10.89 -6.18 36.97
CA ARG A 663 -9.92 -6.63 37.98
C ARG A 663 -8.85 -5.57 38.25
N ALA A 664 -8.34 -4.89 37.22
CA ALA A 664 -7.39 -3.79 37.39
C ALA A 664 -8.01 -2.66 38.22
N TRP A 665 -9.29 -2.32 37.94
CA TRP A 665 -10.07 -1.38 38.75
C TRP A 665 -10.14 -1.78 40.23
N THR A 666 -10.58 -3.03 40.51
CA THR A 666 -10.73 -3.53 41.87
C THR A 666 -9.43 -3.51 42.68
N ILE A 667 -8.28 -3.79 42.01
CA ILE A 667 -6.98 -3.72 42.63
C ILE A 667 -6.60 -2.29 43.01
N ALA A 668 -6.72 -1.36 42.06
CA ALA A 668 -6.27 0.01 42.24
C ALA A 668 -7.17 0.83 43.19
N THR A 669 -8.46 0.49 43.32
CA THR A 669 -9.40 1.17 44.18
C THR A 669 -9.61 0.49 45.57
N GLY A 670 -9.06 -0.69 45.79
CA GLY A 670 -9.37 -1.53 46.96
C GLY A 670 -8.28 -1.58 48.03
N ARG A 671 -7.20 -2.30 47.75
CA ARG A 671 -6.24 -2.77 48.77
C ARG A 671 -4.86 -2.15 48.67
N VAL A 672 -4.78 -0.92 48.19
CA VAL A 672 -3.48 -0.25 47.98
C VAL A 672 -2.88 0.16 49.35
N SER A 673 -1.58 -0.15 49.55
CA SER A 673 -0.86 0.21 50.74
C SER A 673 0.38 1.05 50.39
N ASP A 674 0.62 2.03 51.22
CA ASP A 674 1.83 2.86 51.15
C ASP A 674 3.00 2.24 51.93
N ASP A 675 2.78 1.13 52.65
CA ASP A 675 3.81 0.45 53.43
C ASP A 675 4.81 -0.27 52.49
N ALA A 676 6.09 0.13 52.58
CA ALA A 676 7.18 -0.44 51.78
C ALA A 676 7.41 -1.94 52.05
N VAL A 677 6.98 -2.45 53.23
CA VAL A 677 7.13 -3.86 53.65
C VAL A 677 6.30 -4.84 52.81
N ALA A 678 5.25 -4.39 52.15
CA ALA A 678 4.40 -5.23 51.33
C ALA A 678 4.97 -5.54 49.90
N TYR A 679 6.11 -4.93 49.54
CA TYR A 679 6.69 -5.07 48.22
C TYR A 679 7.80 -6.12 48.21
N ASP A 680 7.41 -7.39 48.22
CA ASP A 680 8.35 -8.51 48.20
C ASP A 680 9.15 -8.62 46.87
N GLU A 681 10.27 -9.33 46.93
CA GLU A 681 11.19 -9.46 45.81
C GLU A 681 10.54 -10.15 44.59
N ALA A 682 9.65 -11.11 44.80
CA ALA A 682 8.96 -11.79 43.72
C ALA A 682 8.04 -10.85 42.95
N THR A 683 7.28 -10.02 43.67
CA THR A 683 6.43 -8.97 43.10
C THR A 683 7.26 -7.90 42.40
N GLN A 684 8.38 -7.46 43.00
CA GLN A 684 9.31 -6.52 42.37
C GLN A 684 9.86 -7.06 41.03
N LYS A 685 10.37 -8.30 41.04
CA LYS A 685 10.86 -8.96 39.82
C LYS A 685 9.78 -9.06 38.75
N LEU A 686 8.56 -9.40 39.10
CA LEU A 686 7.44 -9.50 38.13
C LEU A 686 7.08 -8.13 37.55
N VAL A 687 7.01 -7.07 38.36
CA VAL A 687 6.73 -5.71 37.92
C VAL A 687 7.80 -5.24 36.92
N HIS A 688 9.08 -5.37 37.26
CA HIS A 688 10.20 -4.94 36.41
C HIS A 688 10.27 -5.77 35.10
N LYS A 689 10.05 -7.09 35.16
CA LYS A 689 9.92 -7.94 33.96
C LYS A 689 8.77 -7.50 33.07
N THR A 690 7.62 -7.14 33.66
CA THR A 690 6.46 -6.64 32.91
C THR A 690 6.74 -5.29 32.27
N ILE A 691 7.40 -4.34 32.97
CA ILE A 691 7.82 -3.05 32.40
C ILE A 691 8.69 -3.29 31.17
N ARG A 692 9.74 -4.11 31.30
CA ARG A 692 10.62 -4.45 30.17
C ARG A 692 9.86 -5.07 29.02
N LYS A 693 9.00 -6.05 29.30
CA LYS A 693 8.25 -6.80 28.29
C LYS A 693 7.27 -5.91 27.55
N VAL A 694 6.43 -5.15 28.26
CA VAL A 694 5.43 -4.26 27.66
C VAL A 694 6.11 -3.18 26.82
N SER A 695 7.20 -2.59 27.32
CA SER A 695 7.97 -1.58 26.58
C SER A 695 8.51 -2.12 25.26
N ALA A 696 9.16 -3.29 25.30
CA ALA A 696 9.72 -3.92 24.11
C ALA A 696 8.64 -4.41 23.13
N ASP A 697 7.49 -4.82 23.63
CA ASP A 697 6.37 -5.28 22.79
C ASP A 697 5.66 -4.12 22.09
N ILE A 698 5.50 -2.96 22.74
CA ILE A 698 4.96 -1.76 22.09
C ILE A 698 5.92 -1.29 20.98
N ASP A 699 7.23 -1.22 21.27
CA ASP A 699 8.25 -0.84 20.30
C ASP A 699 8.25 -1.78 19.06
N ALA A 700 7.90 -3.06 19.26
CA ALA A 700 7.82 -4.07 18.21
C ALA A 700 6.39 -4.30 17.69
N LEU A 701 5.40 -3.49 18.11
CA LEU A 701 3.98 -3.59 17.75
C LEU A 701 3.35 -4.96 18.06
N ARG A 702 3.86 -5.64 19.11
CA ARG A 702 3.35 -6.93 19.60
C ARG A 702 2.36 -6.75 20.75
N PHE A 703 1.30 -6.06 20.50
CA PHE A 703 0.34 -5.63 21.54
C PHE A 703 -0.35 -6.78 22.26
N ASN A 704 -0.64 -7.88 21.56
CA ASN A 704 -1.26 -9.07 22.14
C ASN A 704 -0.40 -9.70 23.25
N THR A 705 0.93 -9.71 23.09
CA THR A 705 1.84 -10.23 24.12
C THR A 705 2.06 -9.23 25.24
N ALA A 706 2.01 -7.93 24.96
CA ALA A 706 2.01 -6.89 25.99
C ALA A 706 0.79 -6.99 26.91
N ILE A 707 -0.43 -7.14 26.34
CA ILE A 707 -1.65 -7.32 27.12
C ILE A 707 -1.61 -8.62 27.93
N SER A 708 -1.08 -9.71 27.36
CA SER A 708 -0.90 -10.97 28.08
C SER A 708 0.02 -10.79 29.31
N ALA A 709 1.10 -10.04 29.18
CA ALA A 709 1.99 -9.73 30.32
C ALA A 709 1.28 -8.90 31.39
N LEU A 710 0.48 -7.91 30.98
CA LEU A 710 -0.36 -7.14 31.89
C LEU A 710 -1.41 -8.00 32.62
N MET A 711 -2.04 -8.94 31.91
CA MET A 711 -2.99 -9.88 32.55
C MET A 711 -2.33 -10.74 33.62
N ILE A 712 -1.09 -11.18 33.39
CA ILE A 712 -0.30 -11.94 34.39
C ILE A 712 0.01 -11.06 35.59
N LEU A 713 0.48 -9.84 35.39
CA LEU A 713 0.76 -8.90 36.48
C LEU A 713 -0.49 -8.59 37.31
N VAL A 714 -1.60 -8.21 36.66
CA VAL A 714 -2.87 -7.90 37.35
C VAL A 714 -3.40 -9.11 38.10
N LYS A 715 -3.29 -10.33 37.53
CA LYS A 715 -3.68 -11.56 38.24
C LYS A 715 -2.84 -11.76 39.52
N HIS A 716 -1.53 -11.55 39.45
CA HIS A 716 -0.65 -11.67 40.60
C HIS A 716 -0.97 -10.63 41.66
N LEU A 717 -1.08 -9.34 41.29
CA LEU A 717 -1.43 -8.27 42.23
C LEU A 717 -2.78 -8.52 42.91
N GLY A 718 -3.76 -9.05 42.19
CA GLY A 718 -5.07 -9.44 42.74
C GLY A 718 -5.05 -10.61 43.72
N SER A 719 -3.98 -11.40 43.76
CA SER A 719 -3.82 -12.48 44.74
C SER A 719 -3.16 -12.04 46.06
N LEU A 720 -2.60 -10.82 46.09
CA LEU A 720 -1.98 -10.29 47.28
C LEU A 720 -3.04 -9.81 48.31
N PRO A 721 -2.82 -10.00 49.59
CA PRO A 721 -3.74 -9.49 50.63
C PRO A 721 -3.75 -7.95 50.66
N THR A 722 -2.61 -7.32 50.39
CA THR A 722 -2.42 -5.87 50.25
C THR A 722 -1.50 -5.61 49.07
N VAL A 723 -1.80 -4.61 48.26
CA VAL A 723 -1.03 -4.35 47.03
C VAL A 723 -0.13 -3.11 47.20
N PRO A 724 1.20 -3.22 46.95
CA PRO A 724 2.09 -2.08 47.07
C PRO A 724 1.73 -0.97 46.07
N ARG A 725 1.63 0.28 46.53
CA ARG A 725 1.34 1.44 45.67
C ARG A 725 2.27 1.52 44.44
N PRO A 726 3.61 1.35 44.53
CA PRO A 726 4.48 1.39 43.36
C PRO A 726 4.16 0.33 42.29
N ALA A 727 3.71 -0.85 42.73
CA ALA A 727 3.30 -1.89 41.80
C ALA A 727 2.00 -1.56 41.06
N VAL A 728 1.03 -0.95 41.79
CA VAL A 728 -0.23 -0.47 41.21
C VAL A 728 0.02 0.66 40.21
N GLU A 729 0.81 1.66 40.59
CA GLU A 729 1.15 2.80 39.72
C GLU A 729 1.86 2.33 38.45
N ALA A 730 2.83 1.40 38.57
CA ALA A 730 3.48 0.81 37.40
C ALA A 730 2.47 0.08 36.51
N ALA A 731 1.55 -0.71 37.07
CA ALA A 731 0.52 -1.41 36.32
C ALA A 731 -0.43 -0.43 35.61
N VAL A 732 -0.86 0.67 36.25
CA VAL A 732 -1.72 1.71 35.66
C VAL A 732 -0.99 2.43 34.52
N LEU A 733 0.27 2.83 34.71
CA LEU A 733 1.07 3.46 33.65
C LEU A 733 1.21 2.56 32.43
N LEU A 734 1.52 1.27 32.63
CA LEU A 734 1.66 0.30 31.54
C LEU A 734 0.34 -0.04 30.83
N LEU A 735 -0.80 -0.01 31.57
CA LEU A 735 -2.12 -0.27 31.03
C LEU A 735 -2.66 0.92 30.24
N SER A 736 -2.29 2.13 30.60
CA SER A 736 -2.89 3.36 30.11
C SER A 736 -2.87 3.54 28.58
N PRO A 737 -1.87 3.11 27.80
CA PRO A 737 -1.96 3.20 26.35
C PRO A 737 -3.05 2.32 25.75
N PHE A 738 -3.35 1.19 26.38
CA PHE A 738 -4.37 0.24 25.92
C PHE A 738 -5.77 0.62 26.38
N ALA A 739 -5.88 1.12 27.60
CA ALA A 739 -7.15 1.52 28.26
C ALA A 739 -6.99 2.92 28.87
N PRO A 740 -6.96 3.98 28.02
CA PRO A 740 -6.58 5.31 28.49
C PRO A 740 -7.56 5.98 29.46
N HIS A 741 -8.86 5.75 29.30
CA HIS A 741 -9.85 6.33 30.19
C HIS A 741 -9.76 5.71 31.60
N LEU A 742 -9.65 4.39 31.65
CA LEU A 742 -9.44 3.68 32.91
C LEU A 742 -8.11 4.09 33.54
N GLY A 743 -7.04 4.21 32.74
CA GLY A 743 -5.74 4.64 33.22
C GLY A 743 -5.78 6.00 33.91
N GLU A 744 -6.36 7.01 33.27
CA GLU A 744 -6.51 8.36 33.84
C GLU A 744 -7.34 8.36 35.13
N GLU A 745 -8.46 7.64 35.16
CA GLU A 745 -9.33 7.57 36.32
C GLU A 745 -8.62 6.92 37.51
N LEU A 746 -7.89 5.84 37.29
CA LEU A 746 -7.12 5.17 38.32
C LEU A 746 -5.95 6.04 38.81
N TRP A 747 -5.32 6.79 37.91
CA TRP A 747 -4.23 7.71 38.24
C TRP A 747 -4.68 8.84 39.12
N GLU A 748 -5.85 9.46 38.81
CA GLU A 748 -6.47 10.47 39.64
C GLU A 748 -6.84 9.91 41.03
N ARG A 749 -7.43 8.71 41.10
CA ARG A 749 -7.82 8.05 42.36
C ARG A 749 -6.63 7.65 43.24
N LEU A 750 -5.47 7.41 42.62
CA LEU A 750 -4.22 7.23 43.36
C LEU A 750 -3.64 8.54 43.92
N GLY A 751 -4.32 9.68 43.67
CA GLY A 751 -3.96 10.96 44.26
C GLY A 751 -3.07 11.86 43.38
N HIS A 752 -2.88 11.50 42.11
CA HIS A 752 -2.12 12.33 41.18
C HIS A 752 -2.98 13.47 40.63
N ALA A 753 -2.51 14.71 40.72
CA ALA A 753 -3.25 15.89 40.30
C ALA A 753 -3.17 16.23 38.81
N THR A 754 -2.23 15.60 38.09
CA THR A 754 -2.01 15.85 36.65
C THR A 754 -2.42 14.66 35.82
N SER A 755 -2.82 14.92 34.56
CA SER A 755 -3.15 13.85 33.62
C SER A 755 -1.99 12.88 33.44
N LEU A 756 -2.31 11.60 33.32
CA LEU A 756 -1.38 10.51 33.05
C LEU A 756 -0.71 10.62 31.67
N ALA A 757 -1.33 11.33 30.72
CA ALA A 757 -0.89 11.44 29.33
C ALA A 757 0.60 11.84 29.16
N TYR A 758 1.16 12.59 30.13
CA TYR A 758 2.57 13.02 30.15
C TYR A 758 3.32 12.54 31.39
N ALA A 759 2.73 11.61 32.16
CA ALA A 759 3.46 10.98 33.27
C ALA A 759 4.66 10.18 32.71
N PRO A 760 5.79 10.15 33.43
CA PRO A 760 6.98 9.43 32.96
C PRO A 760 6.70 7.94 32.79
N TRP A 761 7.08 7.38 31.63
CA TRP A 761 7.01 5.94 31.41
C TRP A 761 7.90 5.20 32.41
N PRO A 762 7.42 4.12 33.05
CA PRO A 762 8.15 3.44 34.09
C PRO A 762 9.42 2.79 33.54
N SER A 763 10.52 2.90 34.29
CA SER A 763 11.79 2.24 33.98
C SER A 763 11.93 0.93 34.76
N PHE A 764 12.68 -0.01 34.25
CA PHE A 764 12.98 -1.27 34.92
C PHE A 764 14.43 -1.30 35.42
N ASP A 765 14.64 -1.97 36.58
CA ASP A 765 15.99 -2.26 37.10
C ASP A 765 16.54 -3.50 36.36
N PRO A 766 17.70 -3.39 35.68
CA PRO A 766 18.35 -4.52 35.03
C PRO A 766 18.67 -5.69 35.96
N ALA A 767 18.88 -5.45 37.24
CA ALA A 767 19.16 -6.50 38.24
C ALA A 767 17.91 -7.37 38.50
N LEU A 768 16.72 -6.74 38.59
CA LEU A 768 15.45 -7.41 38.89
C LEU A 768 14.85 -8.14 37.68
N VAL A 769 15.34 -7.90 36.47
CA VAL A 769 14.85 -8.58 35.24
C VAL A 769 15.68 -9.78 34.80
N ARG A 770 16.80 -10.05 35.53
CA ARG A 770 17.58 -11.27 35.30
C ARG A 770 16.82 -12.45 35.86
N ASP A 771 16.76 -13.52 35.04
CA ASP A 771 16.26 -14.80 35.53
C ASP A 771 17.39 -15.48 36.28
N ASP A 772 17.16 -15.86 37.52
CA ASP A 772 18.12 -16.67 38.29
C ASP A 772 18.24 -18.08 37.74
N VAL A 773 17.14 -18.57 37.17
CA VAL A 773 17.03 -19.86 36.49
C VAL A 773 16.31 -19.72 35.16
N ILE A 774 16.70 -20.52 34.18
CA ILE A 774 16.11 -20.59 32.85
C ILE A 774 15.68 -22.02 32.55
N GLU A 775 14.60 -22.15 31.80
CA GLU A 775 14.19 -23.43 31.22
C GLU A 775 14.74 -23.56 29.80
N ILE A 776 15.45 -24.62 29.50
CA ILE A 776 15.96 -24.91 28.16
C ILE A 776 15.54 -26.28 27.67
N GLY A 777 15.28 -26.39 26.38
CA GLY A 777 14.94 -27.63 25.73
C GLY A 777 16.15 -28.55 25.58
N VAL A 778 15.95 -29.86 25.85
CA VAL A 778 16.94 -30.90 25.59
C VAL A 778 16.50 -31.71 24.40
N GLN A 779 17.36 -31.81 23.40
CA GLN A 779 17.19 -32.63 22.22
C GLN A 779 18.13 -33.84 22.25
N VAL A 780 17.66 -34.96 21.68
CA VAL A 780 18.51 -36.14 21.40
C VAL A 780 18.42 -36.40 19.89
N ASN A 781 19.54 -36.35 19.19
CA ASN A 781 19.64 -36.40 17.72
C ASN A 781 18.67 -35.44 17.02
N GLY A 782 18.62 -34.16 17.51
CA GLY A 782 17.79 -33.08 16.95
C GLY A 782 16.28 -33.16 17.31
N LYS A 783 15.82 -34.17 18.04
CA LYS A 783 14.41 -34.30 18.47
C LYS A 783 14.24 -33.88 19.91
N PHE A 784 13.31 -32.95 20.20
CA PHE A 784 12.97 -32.51 21.56
C PHE A 784 12.56 -33.69 22.44
N ARG A 785 13.07 -33.75 23.67
CA ARG A 785 12.80 -34.82 24.64
C ARG A 785 12.30 -34.34 25.99
N ALA A 786 12.88 -33.26 26.51
CA ALA A 786 12.52 -32.70 27.80
C ALA A 786 12.90 -31.22 27.89
N THR A 787 12.41 -30.57 28.92
CA THR A 787 12.88 -29.26 29.39
C THR A 787 13.61 -29.47 30.70
N ILE A 788 14.77 -28.81 30.89
CA ILE A 788 15.51 -28.79 32.14
C ILE A 788 15.62 -27.36 32.66
N THR A 789 15.66 -27.19 33.96
CA THR A 789 15.86 -25.88 34.61
C THR A 789 17.34 -25.74 34.98
N LEU A 790 17.95 -24.63 34.60
CA LEU A 790 19.36 -24.32 34.87
C LEU A 790 19.50 -22.93 35.48
N ALA A 791 20.55 -22.68 36.21
CA ALA A 791 20.94 -21.29 36.50
C ALA A 791 21.18 -20.52 35.20
N ALA A 792 20.79 -19.24 35.14
CA ALA A 792 20.88 -18.43 33.92
C ALA A 792 22.34 -18.26 33.42
N ASP A 793 23.29 -18.35 34.32
CA ASP A 793 24.73 -18.28 34.06
C ASP A 793 25.39 -19.66 33.93
N ALA A 794 24.63 -20.78 34.06
CA ALA A 794 25.11 -22.15 33.98
C ALA A 794 26.08 -22.35 32.80
N ASP A 795 27.17 -23.03 33.08
CA ASP A 795 28.11 -23.45 32.03
C ASP A 795 27.70 -24.76 31.38
N GLU A 796 28.51 -25.23 30.43
CA GLU A 796 28.24 -26.48 29.73
C GLU A 796 28.27 -27.71 30.65
N ALA A 797 29.08 -27.67 31.71
CA ALA A 797 29.17 -28.77 32.67
C ALA A 797 27.88 -28.92 33.47
N ALA A 798 27.35 -27.82 34.01
CA ALA A 798 26.08 -27.78 34.73
C ALA A 798 24.88 -28.17 33.81
N ALA A 799 24.88 -27.66 32.55
CA ALA A 799 23.87 -28.02 31.57
C ALA A 799 23.90 -29.49 31.18
N ARG A 800 25.08 -30.09 31.13
CA ARG A 800 25.30 -31.51 30.86
C ARG A 800 24.82 -32.37 32.02
N GLU A 801 25.17 -32.02 33.23
CA GLU A 801 24.73 -32.73 34.44
C GLU A 801 23.19 -32.76 34.54
N ALA A 802 22.56 -31.58 34.42
CA ALA A 802 21.11 -31.47 34.48
C ALA A 802 20.41 -32.23 33.31
N ALA A 803 20.94 -32.17 32.10
CA ALA A 803 20.35 -32.84 30.95
C ALA A 803 20.45 -34.38 31.08
N LEU A 804 21.57 -34.91 31.63
CA LEU A 804 21.76 -36.32 31.86
C LEU A 804 21.01 -36.83 33.11
N ALA A 805 20.69 -35.96 34.05
CA ALA A 805 19.85 -36.28 35.20
C ALA A 805 18.37 -36.43 34.84
N GLU A 806 17.91 -35.80 33.77
CA GLU A 806 16.50 -35.80 33.36
C GLU A 806 16.04 -37.19 32.88
N PRO A 807 15.04 -37.81 33.54
CA PRO A 807 14.62 -39.21 33.25
C PRO A 807 14.24 -39.43 31.80
N LYS A 808 13.51 -38.49 31.17
CA LYS A 808 13.09 -38.61 29.77
C LYS A 808 14.25 -38.58 28.79
N VAL A 809 15.28 -37.82 29.10
CA VAL A 809 16.52 -37.78 28.32
C VAL A 809 17.28 -39.08 28.49
N ARG A 810 17.45 -39.49 29.72
CA ARG A 810 18.16 -40.75 30.08
C ARG A 810 17.59 -41.96 29.34
N ALA A 811 16.27 -42.13 29.30
CA ALA A 811 15.61 -43.24 28.60
C ALA A 811 15.97 -43.28 27.08
N HIS A 812 16.31 -42.13 26.48
CA HIS A 812 16.71 -42.06 25.07
C HIS A 812 18.20 -42.28 24.83
N LEU A 813 19.00 -42.25 25.91
CA LEU A 813 20.44 -42.49 25.89
C LEU A 813 20.80 -43.97 26.22
N GLU A 814 19.89 -44.70 26.83
CA GLU A 814 20.14 -46.13 27.23
C GLU A 814 20.62 -46.95 26.05
N GLY A 815 21.73 -47.66 26.22
CA GLY A 815 22.33 -48.52 25.21
C GLY A 815 23.03 -47.83 24.06
N LYS A 816 23.18 -46.50 24.12
CA LYS A 816 23.82 -45.72 23.05
C LYS A 816 25.03 -44.96 23.56
N ALA A 817 26.07 -44.86 22.75
CA ALA A 817 27.24 -44.07 23.07
C ALA A 817 26.99 -42.59 22.72
N MET A 818 27.27 -41.66 23.67
CA MET A 818 27.21 -40.22 23.39
C MET A 818 28.40 -39.86 22.50
N LYS A 819 28.11 -39.38 21.30
CA LYS A 819 29.12 -38.89 20.33
C LYS A 819 29.47 -37.43 20.50
N LYS A 820 28.49 -36.58 20.80
CA LYS A 820 28.70 -35.14 20.96
C LYS A 820 27.61 -34.54 21.88
N PHE A 821 28.06 -33.61 22.74
CA PHE A 821 27.16 -32.76 23.53
C PHE A 821 27.31 -31.34 23.03
N ILE A 822 26.20 -30.69 22.73
CA ILE A 822 26.17 -29.30 22.23
C ILE A 822 25.28 -28.49 23.16
N TYR A 823 25.87 -27.51 23.82
CA TYR A 823 25.13 -26.53 24.63
C TYR A 823 25.19 -25.16 24.00
N VAL A 824 24.07 -24.62 23.62
CA VAL A 824 23.93 -23.22 23.22
C VAL A 824 23.40 -22.49 24.45
N LYS A 825 24.24 -21.71 25.09
CA LYS A 825 23.98 -21.04 26.37
C LYS A 825 22.65 -20.30 26.33
N GLY A 826 21.77 -20.60 27.30
CA GLY A 826 20.44 -19.97 27.41
C GLY A 826 19.41 -20.38 26.34
N LYS A 827 19.70 -21.32 25.44
CA LYS A 827 18.80 -21.68 24.34
C LYS A 827 18.45 -23.16 24.31
N ILE A 828 19.42 -24.03 24.19
CA ILE A 828 19.14 -25.46 23.94
C ILE A 828 20.34 -26.35 24.27
N VAL A 829 20.07 -27.59 24.67
CA VAL A 829 21.01 -28.69 24.70
C VAL A 829 20.66 -29.68 23.57
N ASN A 830 21.63 -30.14 22.81
CA ASN A 830 21.45 -31.24 21.86
C ASN A 830 22.50 -32.34 22.07
N ILE A 831 22.05 -33.56 22.36
CA ILE A 831 22.89 -34.72 22.62
C ILE A 831 22.82 -35.63 21.37
N MET A 832 23.98 -35.81 20.74
CA MET A 832 24.11 -36.74 19.63
C MET A 832 24.59 -38.11 20.12
N VAL A 833 23.81 -39.15 19.85
CA VAL A 833 24.10 -40.54 20.20
C VAL A 833 24.10 -41.42 18.94
N GLY A 834 24.84 -42.52 18.98
CA GLY A 834 24.88 -43.44 17.90
C GLY A 834 25.30 -44.83 18.31
#